data_f0874260d8cdeba4b0f080e9fe7de427
#
_entry.id   f0874260d8cdeba4b0f080e9fe7de427
#
_cell.length_a   1.000
_cell.length_b   1.000
_cell.length_c   1.000
_cell.angle_alpha   90.00
_cell.angle_beta   90.00
_cell.angle_gamma   90.00
#
_symmetry.space_group_name_H-M   'P 1'
#
loop_
_entity.id
_entity.type
_entity.pdbx_description
1 polymer ?
#
loop_
_entity_poly.entity_id
_entity_poly.type
_entity_poly.pdbx_seq_one_letter_code
_entity_poly.pdbx_strand_id
1 'polypeptide(L)'
;MNKDKIIIKGARVNNLKNINVEIPRDQLVIMTGLSGSGKTSLAFDTIYAEGQRRYVESLSAYARQFLGGIEKPDVDSIDGLSPAIAIDQKTTSNNPRSTVGTVTEIFDYLRLLYARVGHAYCPTHHVLIESQTIKQMVDTIDQYEDGTKLQVLARMCRNQKGTHKDLFEQLVKDGFLRVKVDGEMRLLDEDIVLDKNKKHNIDVVVDRIIKKEGYRSRLADSLETGLKLTGGEVIVENLNEKTEKLFSQHLACPYCGFSVPKLEPRLFSFNNPLGACPDCKGIGVKNEVDNDLLIPDWSLSINQGGIRYFKTSVGTDRIEWQRFLVLCREYHIDLDKPLKDFSKKELDIILYGSDKPITYTLQSSSGNVSKTTKPIEGVKTLIQRRYEETTSSWSKEWYASFMAEHTCPTCQGKRLNEQVLSVQVGGLNISEFTDMSIEKALDFVQNLKLNETETNIARLIIKEIKDRLTFLNDVGLGYLTLSRRAGGLSGGEAQRIRLATQIGSRLTGVLYVLDEPSIGLHQRDNEKLIKTLCNMRDLGNSVIVVEHDEDTMRASDYIIDIGPGAGVHGGEVVAAGTPEEMMKNPNSITGKYLSGEYKIPVPKKRRKGSGLFVEVKGAKENNLKNINVKFPLGKFVCVTGVSGSGKSTLVNEILCKAMRAKLYHSKEKPGKHREILGLENVDKVIEVSQDPIGRTPRSNPVTYTGVFDDIRELFAKTPEAKMRGYDKGRFSFNVKGGRCEACQGDGVKRISMHFLPDVYVPCEECGGKRYNEETLQVTYKDKTIYDVLEMTIEDSLSFFDNLPRIRSKLQTIYDVGLGYIKLGQSATTLSGGEAQRVKLASELQKKATGKTVYILDEPTTGLHSHDVARLIEVLNRIVDQGDTVIVIEHNLDVIKVADHIIDLGLEGGDNGGTIVVSGTPEKVAACQKSHTGRFLKMVLE
;
A
#
# COMPACT_ATOMS: atom_id res chain seq x y z
N MET A 1 19.27 21.95 36.67
CA MET A 1 18.66 21.58 35.41
C MET A 1 17.14 21.56 35.60
N ASN A 2 16.44 22.48 34.93
CA ASN A 2 14.96 22.47 34.97
C ASN A 2 14.48 21.18 34.35
N LYS A 3 14.02 20.22 35.16
CA LYS A 3 13.56 18.92 34.72
C LYS A 3 12.19 18.98 34.04
N ASP A 4 11.50 20.12 34.12
CA ASP A 4 10.07 20.22 33.77
C ASP A 4 9.82 20.84 32.39
N LYS A 5 10.88 21.29 31.70
CA LYS A 5 10.75 21.93 30.37
C LYS A 5 11.85 21.51 29.41
N ILE A 6 11.50 21.50 28.11
CA ILE A 6 12.46 21.49 27.00
C ILE A 6 12.74 22.94 26.64
N ILE A 7 13.98 23.37 26.67
CA ILE A 7 14.36 24.76 26.41
C ILE A 7 15.20 24.80 25.13
N ILE A 8 14.70 25.48 24.11
CA ILE A 8 15.31 25.65 22.80
C ILE A 8 15.81 27.09 22.70
N LYS A 9 17.06 27.29 22.32
CA LYS A 9 17.65 28.60 22.11
C LYS A 9 18.25 28.71 20.73
N GLY A 10 17.89 29.76 20.00
CA GLY A 10 18.49 30.11 18.74
C GLY A 10 18.20 29.14 17.60
N ALA A 11 16.97 28.62 17.44
CA ALA A 11 16.64 27.77 16.33
C ALA A 11 16.49 28.55 15.02
N ARG A 12 17.27 28.12 13.99
CA ARG A 12 17.38 28.77 12.66
C ARG A 12 17.19 27.82 11.49
N VAL A 13 16.69 26.61 11.75
CA VAL A 13 16.47 25.60 10.70
C VAL A 13 15.40 26.09 9.71
N ASN A 14 15.69 25.98 8.42
CA ASN A 14 14.82 26.41 7.31
C ASN A 14 14.40 27.89 7.42
N ASN A 15 13.10 28.16 7.68
CA ASN A 15 12.56 29.52 7.80
C ASN A 15 12.46 30.05 9.23
N LEU A 16 12.97 29.33 10.23
CA LEU A 16 12.94 29.76 11.62
C LEU A 16 13.88 30.96 11.84
N LYS A 17 13.38 32.00 12.51
CA LYS A 17 14.06 33.29 12.71
C LYS A 17 14.75 33.40 14.05
N ASN A 18 15.73 32.51 14.33
CA ASN A 18 16.51 32.53 15.57
C ASN A 18 15.63 32.51 16.83
N ILE A 19 14.65 31.60 16.85
CA ILE A 19 13.62 31.59 17.90
C ILE A 19 14.09 30.90 19.18
N ASN A 20 13.54 31.38 20.31
CA ASN A 20 13.68 30.74 21.61
C ASN A 20 12.32 30.25 22.06
N VAL A 21 12.23 28.96 22.48
CA VAL A 21 10.98 28.32 22.87
C VAL A 21 11.16 27.49 24.13
N GLU A 22 10.24 27.60 25.06
CA GLU A 22 10.13 26.71 26.21
C GLU A 22 8.89 25.82 26.05
N ILE A 23 9.10 24.52 26.11
CA ILE A 23 8.04 23.52 25.93
C ILE A 23 7.90 22.73 27.23
N PRO A 24 6.73 22.70 27.86
CA PRO A 24 6.52 21.90 29.06
C PRO A 24 6.66 20.40 28.75
N ARG A 25 7.24 19.67 29.69
CA ARG A 25 7.37 18.20 29.60
C ARG A 25 6.15 17.51 30.20
N ASP A 26 5.98 16.26 29.79
CA ASP A 26 4.91 15.38 30.29
C ASP A 26 3.50 15.97 30.05
N GLN A 27 3.39 16.72 28.97
CA GLN A 27 2.17 17.38 28.50
C GLN A 27 1.90 17.08 27.04
N LEU A 28 0.64 17.27 26.63
CA LEU A 28 0.21 17.28 25.23
C LEU A 28 0.35 18.70 24.68
N VAL A 29 1.37 18.91 23.86
CA VAL A 29 1.71 20.21 23.26
C VAL A 29 1.36 20.21 21.78
N ILE A 30 0.58 21.16 21.35
CA ILE A 30 0.23 21.36 19.95
C ILE A 30 1.08 22.47 19.35
N MET A 31 1.71 22.18 18.21
CA MET A 31 2.35 23.17 17.34
C MET A 31 1.45 23.48 16.16
N THR A 32 0.98 24.71 16.09
CA THR A 32 0.02 25.16 15.07
C THR A 32 0.50 26.41 14.33
N GLY A 33 -0.25 26.87 13.35
CA GLY A 33 0.04 28.05 12.53
C GLY A 33 -0.26 27.79 11.04
N LEU A 34 -0.08 28.80 10.21
CA LEU A 34 -0.37 28.70 8.76
C LEU A 34 0.49 27.62 8.07
N SER A 35 0.04 27.12 6.92
CA SER A 35 0.83 26.22 6.09
C SER A 35 2.15 26.89 5.67
N GLY A 36 3.30 26.23 5.87
CA GLY A 36 4.63 26.81 5.57
C GLY A 36 5.13 27.81 6.61
N SER A 37 4.53 27.94 7.80
CA SER A 37 4.98 28.85 8.85
C SER A 37 6.24 28.40 9.61
N GLY A 38 6.65 27.12 9.50
CA GLY A 38 7.83 26.58 10.17
C GLY A 38 7.55 25.56 11.29
N LYS A 39 6.31 25.10 11.43
CA LYS A 39 5.90 24.09 12.44
C LYS A 39 6.74 22.81 12.37
N THR A 40 6.77 22.21 11.21
CA THR A 40 7.52 20.97 10.94
C THR A 40 9.02 21.19 11.11
N SER A 41 9.53 22.38 10.73
CA SER A 41 10.93 22.76 10.93
C SER A 41 11.31 22.79 12.41
N LEU A 42 10.42 23.27 13.29
CA LEU A 42 10.67 23.26 14.72
C LEU A 42 10.50 21.85 15.32
N ALA A 43 9.38 21.16 15.01
CA ALA A 43 9.05 19.88 15.63
C ALA A 43 9.98 18.74 15.15
N PHE A 44 10.16 18.61 13.83
CA PHE A 44 10.89 17.48 13.23
C PHE A 44 12.35 17.82 12.92
N ASP A 45 12.60 18.91 12.17
CA ASP A 45 13.94 19.22 11.70
C ASP A 45 14.84 19.82 12.81
N THR A 46 14.26 20.24 13.95
CA THR A 46 14.99 20.77 15.10
C THR A 46 14.91 19.85 16.31
N ILE A 47 13.73 19.66 16.89
CA ILE A 47 13.57 18.95 18.19
C ILE A 47 13.83 17.45 18.02
N TYR A 48 13.11 16.82 17.09
CA TYR A 48 13.27 15.40 16.84
C TYR A 48 14.66 15.06 16.30
N ALA A 49 15.15 15.83 15.33
CA ALA A 49 16.48 15.62 14.73
C ALA A 49 17.60 15.66 15.79
N GLU A 50 17.57 16.62 16.72
CA GLU A 50 18.55 16.71 17.81
C GLU A 50 18.36 15.55 18.81
N GLY A 51 17.13 15.18 19.15
CA GLY A 51 16.86 14.04 20.03
C GLY A 51 17.39 12.72 19.45
N GLN A 52 17.15 12.49 18.16
CA GLN A 52 17.66 11.32 17.44
C GLN A 52 19.19 11.35 17.33
N ARG A 53 19.80 12.51 17.03
CA ARG A 53 21.24 12.66 16.95
C ARG A 53 21.90 12.27 18.26
N ARG A 54 21.44 12.79 19.42
CA ARG A 54 21.95 12.45 20.75
C ARG A 54 21.81 10.98 21.07
N TYR A 55 20.67 10.38 20.70
CA TYR A 55 20.46 8.95 20.88
C TYR A 55 21.49 8.13 20.08
N VAL A 56 21.66 8.44 18.78
CA VAL A 56 22.63 7.75 17.91
C VAL A 56 24.06 7.95 18.38
N GLU A 57 24.42 9.14 18.86
CA GLU A 57 25.75 9.40 19.44
C GLU A 57 26.02 8.60 20.71
N SER A 58 25.00 8.22 21.46
CA SER A 58 25.15 7.37 22.65
C SER A 58 25.43 5.89 22.31
N LEU A 59 25.20 5.47 21.05
CA LEU A 59 25.44 4.11 20.60
C LEU A 59 26.93 3.83 20.35
N SER A 60 27.29 2.54 20.23
CA SER A 60 28.66 2.14 19.89
C SER A 60 29.11 2.67 18.52
N ALA A 61 30.43 2.86 18.34
CA ALA A 61 31.00 3.32 17.08
C ALA A 61 30.60 2.41 15.89
N TYR A 62 30.46 1.11 16.13
CA TYR A 62 29.99 0.13 15.14
C TYR A 62 28.55 0.40 14.71
N ALA A 63 27.63 0.60 15.66
CA ALA A 63 26.24 0.91 15.35
C ALA A 63 26.10 2.25 14.61
N ARG A 64 26.90 3.25 14.94
CA ARG A 64 26.92 4.56 14.25
C ARG A 64 27.33 4.47 12.79
N GLN A 65 28.23 3.56 12.40
CA GLN A 65 28.59 3.34 11.00
C GLN A 65 27.40 2.88 10.13
N PHE A 66 26.46 2.14 10.70
CA PHE A 66 25.27 1.67 9.98
C PHE A 66 24.14 2.69 9.93
N LEU A 67 24.05 3.56 10.93
CA LEU A 67 22.97 4.56 11.05
C LEU A 67 23.27 5.87 10.31
N GLY A 68 24.50 6.06 9.84
CA GLY A 68 24.94 7.30 9.20
C GLY A 68 25.14 8.45 10.18
N GLY A 69 25.87 9.48 9.77
CA GLY A 69 25.99 10.73 10.53
C GLY A 69 24.69 11.54 10.39
N ILE A 70 24.05 11.86 11.49
CA ILE A 70 22.92 12.80 11.52
C ILE A 70 23.53 14.19 11.69
N GLU A 71 23.25 15.09 10.75
CA GLU A 71 23.69 16.48 10.84
C GLU A 71 23.06 17.15 12.05
N LYS A 72 23.86 17.98 12.75
CA LYS A 72 23.36 18.79 13.86
C LYS A 72 22.44 19.87 13.30
N PRO A 73 21.19 20.00 13.78
CA PRO A 73 20.33 21.10 13.38
C PRO A 73 20.94 22.45 13.75
N ASP A 74 20.64 23.48 12.96
CA ASP A 74 21.08 24.84 13.22
C ASP A 74 20.34 25.45 14.43
N VAL A 75 20.89 25.20 15.61
CA VAL A 75 20.38 25.62 16.91
C VAL A 75 21.52 25.83 17.88
N ASP A 76 21.42 26.87 18.72
CA ASP A 76 22.47 27.14 19.70
C ASP A 76 22.49 26.05 20.78
N SER A 77 21.39 25.81 21.44
CA SER A 77 21.23 24.70 22.42
C SER A 77 19.80 24.21 22.55
N ILE A 78 19.66 22.92 22.89
CA ILE A 78 18.39 22.33 23.34
C ILE A 78 18.66 21.57 24.63
N ASP A 79 18.01 21.99 25.73
CA ASP A 79 18.11 21.35 27.04
C ASP A 79 16.80 20.61 27.38
N GLY A 80 16.88 19.55 28.19
CA GLY A 80 15.72 18.81 28.69
C GLY A 80 15.12 17.80 27.73
N LEU A 81 15.79 17.46 26.60
CA LEU A 81 15.30 16.43 25.66
C LEU A 81 15.32 15.03 26.27
N SER A 82 14.22 14.32 26.12
CA SER A 82 14.11 12.86 26.27
C SER A 82 14.42 12.16 24.96
N PRO A 83 14.64 10.80 24.98
CA PRO A 83 14.66 10.01 23.76
C PRO A 83 13.43 10.29 22.89
N ALA A 84 13.64 10.63 21.62
CA ALA A 84 12.57 11.10 20.74
C ALA A 84 12.15 10.04 19.73
N ILE A 85 10.85 9.90 19.52
CA ILE A 85 10.22 9.02 18.52
C ILE A 85 9.34 9.89 17.62
N ALA A 86 9.57 9.80 16.30
CA ALA A 86 8.74 10.50 15.32
C ALA A 86 7.71 9.56 14.68
N ILE A 87 6.51 10.09 14.46
CA ILE A 87 5.43 9.44 13.73
C ILE A 87 4.99 10.38 12.61
N ASP A 88 5.68 10.27 11.47
CA ASP A 88 5.44 11.09 10.28
C ASP A 88 4.45 10.44 9.31
N GLN A 89 4.03 11.20 8.30
CA GLN A 89 3.14 10.71 7.24
C GLN A 89 3.88 9.95 6.13
N LYS A 90 5.22 9.93 6.12
CA LYS A 90 5.99 9.41 4.99
C LYS A 90 5.73 7.93 4.77
N THR A 91 5.34 7.67 3.57
CA THR A 91 5.29 6.47 2.74
C THR A 91 5.17 5.10 3.40
N THR A 92 4.07 4.48 3.06
CA THR A 92 3.86 3.04 3.14
C THR A 92 4.96 2.28 2.39
N SER A 93 5.39 1.17 2.96
CA SER A 93 6.32 0.26 2.29
C SER A 93 5.70 -0.27 0.99
N ASN A 94 6.39 -0.08 -0.13
CA ASN A 94 6.01 -0.67 -1.42
C ASN A 94 6.30 -2.18 -1.51
N ASN A 95 6.71 -2.80 -0.40
CA ASN A 95 6.95 -4.24 -0.37
C ASN A 95 5.62 -5.01 -0.43
N PRO A 96 5.36 -5.82 -1.47
CA PRO A 96 4.10 -6.54 -1.63
C PRO A 96 3.85 -7.59 -0.54
N ARG A 97 4.86 -7.92 0.26
CA ARG A 97 4.78 -8.85 1.38
C ARG A 97 4.42 -8.18 2.70
N SER A 98 4.53 -6.86 2.80
CA SER A 98 4.13 -6.13 4.01
C SER A 98 2.61 -6.06 4.12
N THR A 99 2.07 -6.45 5.26
CA THR A 99 0.64 -6.37 5.61
C THR A 99 0.46 -5.62 6.92
N VAL A 100 -0.77 -5.20 7.22
CA VAL A 100 -1.10 -4.61 8.53
C VAL A 100 -0.63 -5.53 9.65
N GLY A 101 -0.92 -6.83 9.57
CA GLY A 101 -0.51 -7.82 10.60
C GLY A 101 1.00 -7.93 10.79
N THR A 102 1.80 -7.79 9.71
CA THR A 102 3.27 -7.84 9.82
C THR A 102 3.88 -6.54 10.33
N VAL A 103 3.31 -5.39 9.95
CA VAL A 103 3.80 -4.08 10.41
C VAL A 103 3.50 -3.86 11.90
N THR A 104 2.38 -4.40 12.39
CA THR A 104 1.96 -4.32 13.80
C THR A 104 2.53 -5.44 14.66
N GLU A 105 3.34 -6.33 14.09
CA GLU A 105 3.89 -7.53 14.73
C GLU A 105 2.82 -8.54 15.21
N ILE A 106 1.54 -8.27 15.02
CA ILE A 106 0.44 -9.18 15.43
C ILE A 106 0.60 -10.53 14.73
N PHE A 107 1.04 -10.53 13.47
CA PHE A 107 1.25 -11.75 12.70
C PHE A 107 2.33 -12.66 13.32
N ASP A 108 3.35 -12.10 13.97
CA ASP A 108 4.38 -12.87 14.66
C ASP A 108 3.84 -13.59 15.91
N TYR A 109 2.98 -12.92 16.66
CA TYR A 109 2.26 -13.54 17.78
C TYR A 109 1.24 -14.57 17.31
N LEU A 110 0.55 -14.34 16.19
CA LEU A 110 -0.35 -15.35 15.60
C LEU A 110 0.41 -16.60 15.19
N ARG A 111 1.56 -16.45 14.51
CA ARG A 111 2.41 -17.61 14.15
C ARG A 111 2.81 -18.41 15.38
N LEU A 112 3.12 -17.74 16.49
CA LEU A 112 3.45 -18.39 17.75
C LEU A 112 2.23 -19.08 18.35
N LEU A 113 1.05 -18.45 18.34
CA LEU A 113 -0.21 -19.01 18.82
C LEU A 113 -0.56 -20.30 18.07
N TYR A 114 -0.60 -20.23 16.72
CA TYR A 114 -0.93 -21.39 15.90
C TYR A 114 0.08 -22.53 16.00
N ALA A 115 1.36 -22.21 16.23
CA ALA A 115 2.39 -23.22 16.44
C ALA A 115 2.30 -23.93 17.82
N ARG A 116 1.70 -23.28 18.83
CA ARG A 116 1.66 -23.81 20.22
C ARG A 116 0.34 -24.46 20.60
N VAL A 117 -0.78 -23.92 20.11
CA VAL A 117 -2.13 -24.39 20.45
C VAL A 117 -3.00 -24.70 19.22
N GLY A 118 -2.39 -24.72 18.04
CA GLY A 118 -3.09 -25.04 16.80
C GLY A 118 -3.32 -26.55 16.65
N HIS A 119 -4.50 -26.91 16.15
CA HIS A 119 -4.92 -28.27 15.82
C HIS A 119 -5.00 -28.44 14.31
N ALA A 120 -4.35 -29.46 13.78
CA ALA A 120 -4.37 -29.77 12.35
C ALA A 120 -5.60 -30.62 12.00
N TYR A 121 -6.30 -30.27 10.93
CA TYR A 121 -7.44 -31.00 10.40
C TYR A 121 -7.18 -31.42 8.96
N CYS A 122 -7.63 -32.63 8.60
CA CYS A 122 -7.54 -33.07 7.21
C CYS A 122 -8.48 -32.24 6.33
N PRO A 123 -8.01 -31.59 5.26
CA PRO A 123 -8.88 -30.77 4.38
C PRO A 123 -9.94 -31.59 3.66
N THR A 124 -9.69 -32.88 3.41
CA THR A 124 -10.62 -33.78 2.70
C THR A 124 -11.60 -34.48 3.65
N HIS A 125 -11.12 -34.97 4.81
CA HIS A 125 -11.93 -35.80 5.72
C HIS A 125 -12.45 -35.03 6.92
N HIS A 126 -11.98 -33.81 7.17
CA HIS A 126 -12.32 -32.93 8.29
C HIS A 126 -12.12 -33.55 9.68
N VAL A 127 -11.21 -34.53 9.78
CA VAL A 127 -10.83 -35.17 11.04
C VAL A 127 -9.62 -34.49 11.62
N LEU A 128 -9.58 -34.44 12.97
CA LEU A 128 -8.40 -33.97 13.71
C LEU A 128 -7.22 -34.89 13.40
N ILE A 129 -6.09 -34.29 13.08
CA ILE A 129 -4.83 -34.99 12.83
C ILE A 129 -3.95 -34.85 14.07
N GLU A 130 -3.66 -35.97 14.69
CA GLU A 130 -2.82 -36.02 15.88
C GLU A 130 -1.57 -36.87 15.63
N SER A 131 -0.47 -36.48 16.26
CA SER A 131 0.72 -37.35 16.30
C SER A 131 0.44 -38.49 17.29
N GLN A 132 0.70 -39.72 16.87
CA GLN A 132 0.48 -40.89 17.71
C GLN A 132 1.76 -41.28 18.45
N THR A 133 1.67 -41.43 19.72
CA THR A 133 2.75 -42.08 20.51
C THR A 133 2.77 -43.58 20.25
N ILE A 134 3.93 -44.24 20.42
CA ILE A 134 4.05 -45.69 20.26
C ILE A 134 3.01 -46.41 21.15
N LYS A 135 2.77 -45.91 22.36
CA LYS A 135 1.76 -46.46 23.25
C LYS A 135 0.36 -46.45 22.63
N GLN A 136 -0.04 -45.28 22.05
CA GLN A 136 -1.35 -45.13 21.37
C GLN A 136 -1.45 -46.01 20.13
N MET A 137 -0.34 -46.19 19.37
CA MET A 137 -0.29 -47.11 18.24
C MET A 137 -0.53 -48.55 18.68
N VAL A 138 0.18 -48.98 19.73
CA VAL A 138 -0.01 -50.31 20.34
C VAL A 138 -1.44 -50.50 20.86
N ASP A 139 -2.00 -49.50 21.60
CA ASP A 139 -3.37 -49.58 22.13
C ASP A 139 -4.44 -49.61 21.02
N THR A 140 -4.15 -48.97 19.87
CA THR A 140 -5.04 -49.07 18.69
C THR A 140 -4.98 -50.44 18.01
N ILE A 141 -3.81 -51.05 17.98
CA ILE A 141 -3.60 -52.40 17.42
C ILE A 141 -4.19 -53.46 18.38
N ASP A 142 -4.20 -53.17 19.64
CA ASP A 142 -4.76 -54.07 20.67
C ASP A 142 -6.27 -54.26 20.57
N GLN A 143 -6.94 -53.49 19.75
CA GLN A 143 -8.37 -53.64 19.43
C GLN A 143 -8.67 -54.80 18.46
N TYR A 144 -7.64 -55.34 17.73
CA TYR A 144 -7.82 -56.51 16.91
C TYR A 144 -8.07 -57.80 17.74
N GLU A 145 -8.64 -58.81 17.09
CA GLU A 145 -8.90 -60.11 17.76
C GLU A 145 -7.58 -60.88 18.08
N ASP A 146 -7.62 -61.67 19.13
CA ASP A 146 -6.48 -62.52 19.47
C ASP A 146 -6.23 -63.57 18.39
N GLY A 147 -4.99 -63.84 18.03
CA GLY A 147 -4.61 -64.68 16.91
C GLY A 147 -4.41 -63.94 15.58
N THR A 148 -4.72 -62.62 15.54
CA THR A 148 -4.49 -61.82 14.34
C THR A 148 -3.00 -61.80 13.95
N LYS A 149 -2.70 -62.06 12.65
CA LYS A 149 -1.37 -61.97 12.09
C LYS A 149 -1.08 -60.58 11.62
N LEU A 150 -0.12 -59.88 12.19
CA LEU A 150 0.26 -58.54 11.91
C LEU A 150 1.62 -58.49 11.20
N GLN A 151 1.76 -57.56 10.28
CA GLN A 151 3.03 -57.27 9.64
C GLN A 151 3.32 -55.76 9.78
N VAL A 152 4.48 -55.46 10.34
CA VAL A 152 4.97 -54.09 10.47
C VAL A 152 5.82 -53.74 9.28
N LEU A 153 5.44 -52.68 8.54
CA LEU A 153 6.09 -52.25 7.29
C LEU A 153 6.63 -50.81 7.47
N ALA A 154 7.84 -50.56 7.00
CA ALA A 154 8.43 -49.25 6.93
C ALA A 154 8.52 -48.82 5.46
N ARG A 155 7.83 -47.72 5.06
CA ARG A 155 7.76 -47.22 3.70
C ARG A 155 9.02 -46.43 3.33
N MET A 156 9.94 -47.09 2.58
CA MET A 156 11.21 -46.49 2.19
C MET A 156 11.11 -45.64 0.93
N CYS A 157 10.18 -46.00 0.02
CA CYS A 157 10.01 -45.31 -1.24
C CYS A 157 8.53 -45.25 -1.64
N ARG A 158 8.06 -44.05 -2.04
CA ARG A 158 6.66 -43.84 -2.47
C ARG A 158 6.66 -43.15 -3.84
N ASN A 159 6.15 -43.88 -4.84
CA ASN A 159 5.90 -43.37 -6.20
C ASN A 159 7.13 -42.70 -6.83
N GLN A 160 8.33 -43.25 -6.62
CA GLN A 160 9.60 -42.75 -7.13
C GLN A 160 10.14 -43.61 -8.29
N LYS A 161 10.71 -42.97 -9.29
CA LYS A 161 11.38 -43.64 -10.42
C LYS A 161 12.81 -44.02 -10.03
N GLY A 162 13.26 -45.17 -10.46
CA GLY A 162 14.62 -45.63 -10.22
C GLY A 162 14.72 -47.14 -10.14
N THR A 163 15.94 -47.68 -10.19
CA THR A 163 16.23 -49.10 -9.94
C THR A 163 16.37 -49.42 -8.46
N HIS A 164 16.56 -48.43 -7.61
CA HIS A 164 16.67 -48.50 -6.14
C HIS A 164 17.67 -49.57 -5.62
N LYS A 165 18.72 -49.91 -6.41
CA LYS A 165 19.74 -50.91 -6.02
C LYS A 165 20.44 -50.55 -4.71
N ASP A 166 20.88 -49.31 -4.60
CA ASP A 166 21.58 -48.82 -3.37
C ASP A 166 20.72 -48.97 -2.11
N LEU A 167 19.37 -48.73 -2.25
CA LEU A 167 18.43 -48.94 -1.17
C LEU A 167 18.36 -50.42 -0.74
N PHE A 168 18.25 -51.35 -1.69
CA PHE A 168 18.20 -52.75 -1.40
C PHE A 168 19.51 -53.24 -0.75
N GLU A 169 20.66 -52.84 -1.24
CA GLU A 169 21.97 -53.16 -0.66
C GLU A 169 22.10 -52.63 0.78
N GLN A 170 21.56 -51.42 1.05
CA GLN A 170 21.55 -50.86 2.41
C GLN A 170 20.65 -51.68 3.33
N LEU A 171 19.43 -52.02 2.89
CA LEU A 171 18.49 -52.83 3.69
C LEU A 171 19.05 -54.22 4.04
N VAL A 172 19.79 -54.85 3.11
CA VAL A 172 20.50 -56.12 3.39
C VAL A 172 21.57 -55.92 4.48
N LYS A 173 22.39 -54.84 4.37
CA LYS A 173 23.38 -54.51 5.41
C LYS A 173 22.77 -54.27 6.78
N ASP A 174 21.60 -53.65 6.82
CA ASP A 174 20.83 -53.32 8.02
C ASP A 174 20.12 -54.59 8.58
N GLY A 175 20.21 -55.75 7.91
CA GLY A 175 19.75 -57.07 8.41
C GLY A 175 18.28 -57.35 8.11
N PHE A 176 17.66 -56.65 7.19
CA PHE A 176 16.29 -56.93 6.76
C PHE A 176 16.27 -58.05 5.73
N LEU A 177 15.21 -58.85 5.72
CA LEU A 177 15.09 -60.03 4.88
C LEU A 177 14.07 -59.89 3.77
N ARG A 178 13.08 -59.03 3.95
CA ARG A 178 11.90 -58.94 3.06
C ARG A 178 11.51 -57.51 2.76
N VAL A 179 11.05 -57.32 1.51
CA VAL A 179 10.47 -56.07 1.05
C VAL A 179 9.16 -56.35 0.32
N LYS A 180 8.24 -55.40 0.36
CA LYS A 180 7.02 -55.37 -0.43
C LYS A 180 7.25 -54.35 -1.55
N VAL A 181 7.38 -54.80 -2.78
CA VAL A 181 7.62 -53.93 -3.94
C VAL A 181 6.35 -53.90 -4.79
N ASP A 182 5.77 -52.73 -4.98
CA ASP A 182 4.53 -52.53 -5.74
C ASP A 182 3.39 -53.46 -5.32
N GLY A 183 3.36 -53.80 -4.02
CA GLY A 183 2.34 -54.69 -3.42
C GLY A 183 2.76 -56.16 -3.39
N GLU A 184 3.84 -56.60 -4.08
CA GLU A 184 4.32 -57.96 -4.09
C GLU A 184 5.49 -58.14 -3.07
N MET A 185 5.42 -59.26 -2.31
CA MET A 185 6.47 -59.64 -1.36
C MET A 185 7.67 -60.22 -2.12
N ARG A 186 8.86 -59.68 -1.85
CA ARG A 186 10.13 -60.16 -2.37
C ARG A 186 11.13 -60.43 -1.25
N LEU A 187 12.03 -61.35 -1.47
CA LEU A 187 13.16 -61.55 -0.58
C LEU A 187 14.34 -60.65 -1.01
N LEU A 188 15.07 -60.10 -0.06
CA LEU A 188 16.20 -59.22 -0.35
C LEU A 188 17.48 -59.97 -0.78
N ASP A 189 17.49 -61.28 -0.65
CA ASP A 189 18.53 -62.20 -1.19
C ASP A 189 18.30 -62.54 -2.68
N GLU A 190 17.12 -62.20 -3.22
CA GLU A 190 16.83 -62.34 -4.66
C GLU A 190 17.30 -61.10 -5.43
N ASP A 191 17.66 -61.30 -6.73
CA ASP A 191 18.04 -60.19 -7.58
C ASP A 191 16.79 -59.38 -8.03
N ILE A 192 16.50 -58.32 -7.29
CA ILE A 192 15.31 -57.46 -7.54
C ILE A 192 15.63 -56.43 -8.62
N VAL A 193 15.17 -56.67 -9.84
CA VAL A 193 15.36 -55.76 -10.98
C VAL A 193 14.11 -54.91 -11.19
N LEU A 194 14.25 -53.58 -11.03
CA LEU A 194 13.17 -52.61 -11.24
C LEU A 194 13.39 -51.78 -12.49
N ASP A 195 12.32 -51.43 -13.18
CA ASP A 195 12.35 -50.56 -14.35
C ASP A 195 12.64 -49.09 -13.95
N LYS A 196 13.76 -48.56 -14.43
CA LYS A 196 14.22 -47.18 -14.14
C LYS A 196 13.19 -46.09 -14.47
N ASN A 197 12.29 -46.33 -15.42
CA ASN A 197 11.35 -45.37 -15.92
C ASN A 197 9.98 -45.46 -15.27
N LYS A 198 9.70 -46.52 -14.53
CA LYS A 198 8.46 -46.70 -13.76
C LYS A 198 8.60 -46.16 -12.36
N LYS A 199 7.47 -45.80 -11.76
CA LYS A 199 7.37 -45.35 -10.38
C LYS A 199 7.11 -46.57 -9.51
N HIS A 200 7.88 -46.72 -8.44
CA HIS A 200 7.83 -47.86 -7.53
C HIS A 200 7.48 -47.43 -6.11
N ASN A 201 6.81 -48.32 -5.39
CA ASN A 201 6.59 -48.23 -3.97
C ASN A 201 7.35 -49.38 -3.29
N ILE A 202 8.17 -49.09 -2.30
CA ILE A 202 9.02 -50.08 -1.63
C ILE A 202 8.79 -49.93 -0.12
N ASP A 203 8.22 -50.98 0.49
CA ASP A 203 8.02 -51.06 1.94
C ASP A 203 8.90 -52.21 2.46
N VAL A 204 9.76 -51.92 3.49
CA VAL A 204 10.54 -52.95 4.13
C VAL A 204 9.70 -53.62 5.25
N VAL A 205 9.77 -54.93 5.33
CA VAL A 205 9.14 -55.67 6.42
C VAL A 205 10.02 -55.62 7.64
N VAL A 206 9.58 -54.90 8.66
CA VAL A 206 10.29 -54.76 9.93
C VAL A 206 10.12 -56.02 10.78
N ASP A 207 8.83 -56.42 10.97
CA ASP A 207 8.54 -57.64 11.74
C ASP A 207 7.19 -58.27 11.37
N ARG A 208 7.01 -59.55 11.68
CA ARG A 208 5.75 -60.29 11.61
C ARG A 208 5.35 -60.81 12.98
N ILE A 209 4.21 -60.39 13.49
CA ILE A 209 3.80 -60.66 14.86
C ILE A 209 2.40 -61.30 14.83
N ILE A 210 2.18 -62.24 15.73
CA ILE A 210 0.86 -62.80 15.97
C ILE A 210 0.39 -62.23 17.32
N LYS A 211 -0.79 -61.67 17.34
CA LYS A 211 -1.39 -61.15 18.58
C LYS A 211 -1.66 -62.29 19.54
N LYS A 212 -0.92 -62.36 20.62
CA LYS A 212 -1.01 -63.32 21.71
C LYS A 212 -0.52 -62.70 23.01
N GLU A 213 -0.70 -63.33 24.15
CA GLU A 213 -0.21 -62.82 25.40
C GLU A 213 1.29 -62.46 25.35
N GLY A 214 1.66 -61.24 25.81
CA GLY A 214 3.03 -60.73 25.81
C GLY A 214 3.53 -60.13 24.51
N TYR A 215 2.72 -59.95 23.42
CA TYR A 215 3.16 -59.41 22.16
C TYR A 215 3.42 -57.88 22.15
N ARG A 216 2.84 -57.14 23.12
CA ARG A 216 2.88 -55.65 23.16
C ARG A 216 4.31 -55.10 23.16
N SER A 217 5.24 -55.65 23.95
CA SER A 217 6.62 -55.19 23.95
C SER A 217 7.30 -55.34 22.61
N ARG A 218 7.18 -56.53 22.00
CA ARG A 218 7.74 -56.77 20.66
C ARG A 218 7.14 -55.90 19.60
N LEU A 219 5.83 -55.67 19.69
CA LEU A 219 5.17 -54.73 18.75
C LEU A 219 5.69 -53.30 18.93
N ALA A 220 5.87 -52.83 20.17
CA ALA A 220 6.41 -51.49 20.42
C ALA A 220 7.84 -51.34 19.86
N ASP A 221 8.72 -52.34 20.07
CA ASP A 221 10.08 -52.34 19.55
C ASP A 221 10.09 -52.34 17.99
N SER A 222 9.20 -53.09 17.38
CA SER A 222 9.06 -53.17 15.94
C SER A 222 8.52 -51.87 15.33
N LEU A 223 7.54 -51.27 16.01
CA LEU A 223 7.03 -49.92 15.62
C LEU A 223 8.12 -48.85 15.76
N GLU A 224 8.89 -48.86 16.86
CA GLU A 224 10.00 -47.93 17.06
C GLU A 224 11.06 -48.07 15.97
N THR A 225 11.41 -49.28 15.59
CA THR A 225 12.36 -49.58 14.51
C THR A 225 11.82 -49.05 13.16
N GLY A 226 10.57 -49.36 12.84
CA GLY A 226 9.92 -48.86 11.64
C GLY A 226 9.87 -47.33 11.57
N LEU A 227 9.52 -46.67 12.66
CA LEU A 227 9.48 -45.20 12.78
C LEU A 227 10.86 -44.55 12.61
N LYS A 228 11.92 -45.18 13.18
CA LYS A 228 13.30 -44.70 12.99
C LYS A 228 13.75 -44.79 11.51
N LEU A 229 13.43 -45.89 10.83
CA LEU A 229 13.79 -46.11 9.44
C LEU A 229 13.17 -45.10 8.47
N THR A 230 11.92 -44.78 8.72
CA THR A 230 11.14 -43.91 7.82
C THR A 230 11.16 -42.43 8.22
N GLY A 231 11.75 -42.12 9.38
CA GLY A 231 11.70 -40.78 9.96
C GLY A 231 10.34 -40.45 10.58
N GLY A 232 9.51 -41.43 10.96
CA GLY A 232 8.32 -41.17 11.76
C GLY A 232 7.00 -41.78 11.24
N GLU A 233 7.02 -42.59 10.19
CA GLU A 233 5.81 -43.27 9.66
C GLU A 233 5.99 -44.80 9.68
N VAL A 234 4.93 -45.53 10.00
CA VAL A 234 4.94 -47.01 9.99
C VAL A 234 3.58 -47.53 9.59
N ILE A 235 3.54 -48.62 8.81
CA ILE A 235 2.31 -49.25 8.38
C ILE A 235 2.18 -50.61 9.12
N VAL A 236 1.02 -50.85 9.67
CA VAL A 236 0.68 -52.17 10.21
C VAL A 236 -0.40 -52.79 9.33
N GLU A 237 -0.02 -53.89 8.69
CA GLU A 237 -0.92 -54.70 7.87
C GLU A 237 -1.51 -55.85 8.68
N ASN A 238 -2.84 -55.96 8.70
CA ASN A 238 -3.55 -57.10 9.20
C ASN A 238 -3.62 -58.13 8.07
N LEU A 239 -2.84 -59.20 8.15
CA LEU A 239 -2.77 -60.23 7.13
C LEU A 239 -4.01 -61.13 7.02
N ASN A 240 -4.85 -61.15 8.04
CA ASN A 240 -6.10 -61.93 8.02
C ASN A 240 -7.17 -61.24 7.19
N GLU A 241 -7.30 -59.91 7.33
CA GLU A 241 -8.28 -59.08 6.64
C GLU A 241 -7.71 -58.38 5.42
N LYS A 242 -6.39 -58.42 5.22
CA LYS A 242 -5.66 -57.66 4.18
C LYS A 242 -5.88 -56.15 4.27
N THR A 243 -6.00 -55.63 5.48
CA THR A 243 -6.17 -54.19 5.70
C THR A 243 -4.86 -53.60 6.18
N GLU A 244 -4.49 -52.43 5.64
CA GLU A 244 -3.31 -51.65 6.07
C GLU A 244 -3.77 -50.43 6.89
N LYS A 245 -3.09 -50.18 8.00
CA LYS A 245 -3.28 -49.00 8.82
C LYS A 245 -1.95 -48.25 8.94
N LEU A 246 -1.95 -47.00 8.49
CA LEU A 246 -0.81 -46.08 8.62
C LEU A 246 -0.82 -45.47 10.01
N PHE A 247 0.32 -45.54 10.70
CA PHE A 247 0.62 -44.83 11.95
C PHE A 247 1.73 -43.84 11.71
N SER A 248 1.64 -42.68 12.34
CA SER A 248 2.64 -41.66 12.17
C SER A 248 2.92 -40.93 13.49
N GLN A 249 4.19 -40.68 13.77
CA GLN A 249 4.61 -39.74 14.80
C GLN A 249 4.47 -38.30 14.35
N HIS A 250 4.29 -38.08 13.03
CA HIS A 250 3.95 -36.79 12.46
C HIS A 250 2.43 -36.63 12.44
N LEU A 251 2.01 -35.39 12.31
CA LEU A 251 0.61 -35.04 12.11
C LEU A 251 0.12 -35.55 10.74
N ALA A 252 -0.51 -36.72 10.68
CA ALA A 252 -0.98 -37.32 9.42
C ALA A 252 -2.42 -37.83 9.52
N CYS A 253 -3.20 -37.67 8.45
CA CYS A 253 -4.56 -38.18 8.34
C CYS A 253 -4.55 -39.70 8.14
N PRO A 254 -5.29 -40.45 8.96
CA PRO A 254 -5.31 -41.90 8.86
C PRO A 254 -5.99 -42.41 7.58
N TYR A 255 -6.79 -41.60 6.89
CA TYR A 255 -7.56 -42.04 5.70
C TYR A 255 -6.87 -41.72 4.38
N CYS A 256 -6.25 -40.54 4.22
CA CYS A 256 -5.65 -40.15 2.93
C CYS A 256 -4.14 -39.91 3.00
N GLY A 257 -3.53 -40.00 4.19
CA GLY A 257 -2.10 -39.77 4.37
C GLY A 257 -1.68 -38.30 4.23
N PHE A 258 -2.64 -37.33 4.20
CA PHE A 258 -2.31 -35.92 4.26
C PHE A 258 -1.58 -35.63 5.55
N SER A 259 -0.38 -35.08 5.48
CA SER A 259 0.49 -34.86 6.62
C SER A 259 0.85 -33.39 6.77
N VAL A 260 0.97 -32.95 8.00
CA VAL A 260 1.41 -31.59 8.36
C VAL A 260 2.76 -31.70 9.08
N PRO A 261 3.76 -30.90 8.67
CA PRO A 261 5.05 -30.86 9.34
C PRO A 261 4.90 -30.46 10.82
N LYS A 262 5.96 -30.63 11.59
CA LYS A 262 5.99 -30.15 12.98
C LYS A 262 5.59 -28.69 13.06
N LEU A 263 4.62 -28.37 13.92
CA LEU A 263 4.09 -27.03 14.09
C LEU A 263 5.15 -26.14 14.76
N GLU A 264 5.83 -25.35 13.93
CA GLU A 264 6.81 -24.36 14.34
C GLU A 264 6.40 -22.98 13.80
N PRO A 265 6.74 -21.86 14.47
CA PRO A 265 6.34 -20.53 14.04
C PRO A 265 6.75 -20.18 12.60
N ARG A 266 7.88 -20.71 12.11
CA ARG A 266 8.34 -20.52 10.72
C ARG A 266 7.42 -21.16 9.68
N LEU A 267 6.69 -22.22 10.04
CA LEU A 267 5.73 -22.89 9.15
C LEU A 267 4.57 -21.95 8.80
N PHE A 268 4.14 -21.10 9.71
CA PHE A 268 3.04 -20.16 9.54
C PHE A 268 3.44 -18.85 8.85
N SER A 269 4.66 -18.75 8.32
CA SER A 269 5.16 -17.56 7.66
C SER A 269 5.03 -17.66 6.14
N PHE A 270 4.30 -16.75 5.52
CA PHE A 270 4.25 -16.63 4.06
C PHE A 270 5.57 -16.07 3.45
N ASN A 271 6.50 -15.61 4.29
CA ASN A 271 7.86 -15.20 3.87
C ASN A 271 8.86 -16.35 3.92
N ASN A 272 8.47 -17.50 4.47
CA ASN A 272 9.30 -18.69 4.54
C ASN A 272 8.83 -19.74 3.52
N PRO A 273 9.72 -20.37 2.75
CA PRO A 273 9.37 -21.40 1.75
C PRO A 273 8.56 -22.57 2.30
N LEU A 274 8.73 -22.90 3.60
CA LEU A 274 8.00 -24.01 4.25
C LEU A 274 6.50 -23.76 4.35
N GLY A 275 6.09 -22.51 4.58
CA GLY A 275 4.69 -22.14 4.77
C GLY A 275 4.07 -21.41 3.59
N ALA A 276 4.89 -20.81 2.74
CA ALA A 276 4.42 -20.02 1.61
C ALA A 276 3.74 -20.91 0.55
N CYS A 277 2.75 -20.35 -0.11
CA CYS A 277 2.18 -20.96 -1.31
C CYS A 277 3.29 -21.16 -2.35
N PRO A 278 3.51 -22.38 -2.88
CA PRO A 278 4.60 -22.67 -3.81
C PRO A 278 4.49 -21.90 -5.12
N ASP A 279 3.29 -21.57 -5.54
CA ASP A 279 2.98 -20.92 -6.80
C ASP A 279 3.24 -19.40 -6.77
N CYS A 280 2.69 -18.67 -5.81
CA CYS A 280 2.92 -17.21 -5.67
C CYS A 280 4.05 -16.85 -4.70
N LYS A 281 4.73 -17.82 -4.12
CA LYS A 281 5.83 -17.61 -3.15
C LYS A 281 5.47 -16.67 -2.01
N GLY A 282 4.22 -16.76 -1.52
CA GLY A 282 3.71 -15.97 -0.41
C GLY A 282 3.22 -14.56 -0.74
N ILE A 283 3.13 -14.18 -2.01
CA ILE A 283 2.65 -12.85 -2.43
C ILE A 283 1.12 -12.79 -2.44
N GLY A 284 0.44 -13.91 -2.74
CA GLY A 284 -1.03 -14.01 -2.82
C GLY A 284 -1.60 -13.61 -4.17
N VAL A 285 -0.82 -12.97 -5.02
CA VAL A 285 -1.19 -12.60 -6.39
C VAL A 285 -0.09 -12.98 -7.36
N LYS A 286 -0.45 -12.99 -8.64
CA LYS A 286 0.48 -13.15 -9.77
C LYS A 286 0.27 -12.00 -10.75
N ASN A 287 1.37 -11.50 -11.28
CA ASN A 287 1.33 -10.62 -12.43
C ASN A 287 1.25 -11.47 -13.70
N GLU A 288 0.09 -11.45 -14.33
CA GLU A 288 -0.17 -12.17 -15.56
C GLU A 288 -0.66 -11.21 -16.64
N VAL A 289 -0.44 -11.60 -17.91
CA VAL A 289 -0.93 -10.79 -19.03
C VAL A 289 -2.46 -10.78 -19.03
N ASP A 290 -3.04 -9.59 -18.91
CA ASP A 290 -4.49 -9.39 -18.89
C ASP A 290 -5.04 -9.29 -20.31
N ASN A 291 -6.18 -9.97 -20.57
CA ASN A 291 -6.79 -10.01 -21.90
C ASN A 291 -7.26 -8.63 -22.36
N ASP A 292 -7.81 -7.82 -21.48
CA ASP A 292 -8.38 -6.53 -21.84
C ASP A 292 -7.28 -5.45 -22.00
N LEU A 293 -6.13 -5.62 -21.31
CA LEU A 293 -4.94 -4.80 -21.56
C LEU A 293 -4.26 -5.18 -22.88
N LEU A 294 -4.35 -6.46 -23.29
CA LEU A 294 -3.81 -6.96 -24.53
C LEU A 294 -4.72 -6.66 -25.72
N ILE A 295 -6.03 -6.80 -25.53
CA ILE A 295 -7.09 -6.59 -26.53
C ILE A 295 -8.07 -5.53 -25.99
N PRO A 296 -7.70 -4.23 -26.08
CA PRO A 296 -8.54 -3.17 -25.53
C PRO A 296 -9.89 -2.98 -26.25
N ASP A 297 -9.95 -3.35 -27.50
CA ASP A 297 -11.15 -3.29 -28.34
C ASP A 297 -11.37 -4.60 -29.10
N TRP A 298 -12.29 -5.36 -28.59
CA TRP A 298 -12.66 -6.68 -29.14
C TRP A 298 -13.41 -6.58 -30.50
N SER A 299 -13.85 -5.40 -30.91
CA SER A 299 -14.50 -5.19 -32.21
C SER A 299 -13.52 -5.13 -33.36
N LEU A 300 -12.24 -4.90 -33.08
CA LEU A 300 -11.18 -4.84 -34.09
C LEU A 300 -10.68 -6.23 -34.46
N SER A 301 -10.24 -6.39 -35.71
CA SER A 301 -9.53 -7.57 -36.18
C SER A 301 -8.03 -7.50 -35.84
N ILE A 302 -7.31 -8.61 -36.04
CA ILE A 302 -5.84 -8.67 -35.87
C ILE A 302 -5.15 -7.69 -36.81
N ASN A 303 -5.56 -7.65 -38.08
CA ASN A 303 -5.02 -6.73 -39.09
C ASN A 303 -5.32 -5.25 -38.80
N GLN A 304 -6.41 -4.96 -38.12
CA GLN A 304 -6.74 -3.60 -37.64
C GLN A 304 -5.98 -3.22 -36.35
N GLY A 305 -5.10 -4.10 -35.86
CA GLY A 305 -4.31 -3.86 -34.66
C GLY A 305 -5.07 -4.13 -33.37
N GLY A 306 -6.08 -4.99 -33.36
CA GLY A 306 -6.86 -5.38 -32.19
C GLY A 306 -6.01 -5.99 -31.07
N ILE A 307 -4.89 -6.66 -31.42
CA ILE A 307 -3.89 -7.10 -30.46
C ILE A 307 -2.85 -5.99 -30.26
N ARG A 308 -2.92 -5.28 -29.14
CA ARG A 308 -2.10 -4.08 -28.84
C ARG A 308 -0.58 -4.35 -28.99
N TYR A 309 -0.11 -5.54 -28.61
CA TYR A 309 1.30 -5.92 -28.71
C TYR A 309 1.79 -5.85 -30.17
N PHE A 310 1.00 -6.31 -31.12
CA PHE A 310 1.35 -6.33 -32.53
C PHE A 310 0.89 -5.08 -33.32
N LYS A 311 0.20 -4.12 -32.69
CA LYS A 311 -0.39 -2.95 -33.39
C LYS A 311 0.61 -2.24 -34.33
N THR A 312 1.85 -2.09 -33.91
CA THR A 312 2.93 -1.44 -34.69
C THR A 312 3.71 -2.44 -35.56
N SER A 313 3.39 -3.71 -35.51
CA SER A 313 4.07 -4.77 -36.26
C SER A 313 3.22 -5.30 -37.41
N VAL A 314 1.93 -4.97 -37.47
CA VAL A 314 1.05 -5.35 -38.57
C VAL A 314 1.63 -4.84 -39.89
N GLY A 315 1.76 -5.75 -40.87
CA GLY A 315 2.29 -5.43 -42.20
C GLY A 315 3.81 -5.20 -42.25
N THR A 316 4.56 -5.49 -41.19
CA THR A 316 6.03 -5.38 -41.17
C THR A 316 6.72 -6.74 -41.22
N ASP A 317 8.02 -6.74 -41.55
CA ASP A 317 8.86 -7.96 -41.58
C ASP A 317 9.48 -8.31 -40.21
N ARG A 318 8.90 -7.85 -39.10
CA ARG A 318 9.42 -8.20 -37.76
C ARG A 318 9.29 -9.71 -37.51
N ILE A 319 10.35 -10.32 -37.02
CA ILE A 319 10.44 -11.78 -36.77
C ILE A 319 9.30 -12.31 -35.89
N GLU A 320 8.92 -11.58 -34.86
CA GLU A 320 7.83 -11.99 -33.96
C GLU A 320 6.47 -11.97 -34.67
N TRP A 321 6.24 -10.97 -35.54
CA TRP A 321 5.04 -10.90 -36.37
C TRP A 321 5.00 -12.01 -37.42
N GLN A 322 6.11 -12.27 -38.13
CA GLN A 322 6.21 -13.40 -39.07
C GLN A 322 5.89 -14.73 -38.39
N ARG A 323 6.41 -14.94 -37.18
CA ARG A 323 6.17 -16.17 -36.40
C ARG A 323 4.70 -16.30 -36.02
N PHE A 324 4.08 -15.19 -35.61
CA PHE A 324 2.66 -15.14 -35.29
C PHE A 324 1.77 -15.41 -36.50
N LEU A 325 2.12 -14.88 -37.69
CA LEU A 325 1.42 -15.16 -38.93
C LEU A 325 1.50 -16.64 -39.32
N VAL A 326 2.64 -17.31 -39.10
CA VAL A 326 2.77 -18.77 -39.31
C VAL A 326 1.80 -19.54 -38.41
N LEU A 327 1.71 -19.15 -37.13
CA LEU A 327 0.75 -19.75 -36.19
C LEU A 327 -0.68 -19.60 -36.69
N CYS A 328 -1.06 -18.37 -37.08
CA CYS A 328 -2.40 -18.10 -37.59
C CYS A 328 -2.71 -18.91 -38.85
N ARG A 329 -1.76 -19.07 -39.77
CA ARG A 329 -1.90 -19.84 -41.01
C ARG A 329 -2.08 -21.35 -40.74
N GLU A 330 -1.29 -21.90 -39.85
CA GLU A 330 -1.34 -23.34 -39.51
C GLU A 330 -2.68 -23.74 -38.89
N TYR A 331 -3.28 -22.84 -38.10
CA TYR A 331 -4.57 -23.11 -37.46
C TYR A 331 -5.76 -22.44 -38.17
N HIS A 332 -5.58 -21.95 -39.41
CA HIS A 332 -6.61 -21.34 -40.24
C HIS A 332 -7.35 -20.18 -39.55
N ILE A 333 -6.60 -19.35 -38.80
CA ILE A 333 -7.13 -18.17 -38.10
C ILE A 333 -7.25 -17.02 -39.10
N ASP A 334 -8.48 -16.49 -39.25
CA ASP A 334 -8.77 -15.35 -40.09
C ASP A 334 -8.33 -14.06 -39.42
N LEU A 335 -7.36 -13.37 -40.04
CA LEU A 335 -6.78 -12.13 -39.48
C LEU A 335 -7.71 -10.90 -39.60
N ASP A 336 -8.72 -10.95 -40.46
CA ASP A 336 -9.67 -9.85 -40.70
C ASP A 336 -10.97 -10.00 -39.90
N LYS A 337 -11.16 -11.15 -39.27
CA LYS A 337 -12.31 -11.43 -38.37
C LYS A 337 -12.20 -10.60 -37.09
N PRO A 338 -13.26 -9.93 -36.61
CA PRO A 338 -13.26 -9.26 -35.29
C PRO A 338 -12.95 -10.22 -34.16
N LEU A 339 -12.11 -9.79 -33.21
CA LEU A 339 -11.65 -10.65 -32.10
C LEU A 339 -12.78 -11.15 -31.20
N LYS A 340 -13.89 -10.40 -31.08
CA LYS A 340 -15.11 -10.83 -30.35
C LYS A 340 -15.79 -12.05 -30.95
N ASP A 341 -15.63 -12.30 -32.26
CA ASP A 341 -16.31 -13.38 -33.00
C ASP A 341 -15.45 -14.65 -33.05
N PHE A 342 -14.24 -14.65 -32.47
CA PHE A 342 -13.40 -15.85 -32.36
C PHE A 342 -13.97 -16.84 -31.37
N SER A 343 -13.88 -18.11 -31.70
CA SER A 343 -14.15 -19.21 -30.77
C SER A 343 -13.10 -19.25 -29.64
N LYS A 344 -13.45 -19.84 -28.50
CA LYS A 344 -12.51 -20.03 -27.40
C LYS A 344 -11.22 -20.75 -27.83
N LYS A 345 -11.34 -21.75 -28.71
CA LYS A 345 -10.17 -22.49 -29.22
C LYS A 345 -9.24 -21.64 -30.07
N GLU A 346 -9.80 -20.80 -30.95
CA GLU A 346 -9.01 -19.86 -31.76
C GLU A 346 -8.31 -18.84 -30.87
N LEU A 347 -9.00 -18.29 -29.87
CA LEU A 347 -8.43 -17.37 -28.91
C LEU A 347 -7.33 -18.02 -28.07
N ASP A 348 -7.51 -19.25 -27.61
CA ASP A 348 -6.50 -19.97 -26.83
C ASP A 348 -5.21 -20.16 -27.66
N ILE A 349 -5.33 -20.48 -28.97
CA ILE A 349 -4.16 -20.58 -29.87
C ILE A 349 -3.47 -19.21 -30.04
N ILE A 350 -4.22 -18.15 -30.25
CA ILE A 350 -3.67 -16.79 -30.36
C ILE A 350 -2.93 -16.39 -29.08
N LEU A 351 -3.53 -16.70 -27.92
CA LEU A 351 -3.01 -16.27 -26.62
C LEU A 351 -1.86 -17.14 -26.11
N TYR A 352 -1.97 -18.47 -26.23
CA TYR A 352 -1.02 -19.41 -25.62
C TYR A 352 -0.10 -20.11 -26.63
N GLY A 353 -0.51 -20.18 -27.90
CA GLY A 353 0.31 -20.78 -28.98
C GLY A 353 -0.02 -22.22 -29.32
N SER A 354 0.92 -22.92 -29.92
CA SER A 354 0.81 -24.31 -30.33
C SER A 354 1.53 -25.26 -29.37
N ASP A 355 0.88 -26.37 -29.03
CA ASP A 355 1.53 -27.48 -28.29
C ASP A 355 2.40 -28.36 -29.20
N LYS A 356 2.09 -28.36 -30.51
CA LYS A 356 2.81 -29.18 -31.51
C LYS A 356 3.91 -28.36 -32.17
N PRO A 357 5.07 -29.00 -32.47
CA PRO A 357 6.15 -28.34 -33.22
C PRO A 357 5.70 -28.06 -34.66
N ILE A 358 5.82 -26.81 -35.07
CA ILE A 358 5.53 -26.33 -36.43
C ILE A 358 6.89 -26.05 -37.12
N THR A 359 7.00 -26.49 -38.38
CA THR A 359 8.18 -26.18 -39.21
C THR A 359 7.91 -24.88 -39.95
N TYR A 360 8.74 -23.87 -39.71
CA TYR A 360 8.59 -22.55 -40.33
C TYR A 360 9.93 -21.94 -40.72
N THR A 361 9.85 -21.04 -41.69
CA THR A 361 11.00 -20.27 -42.19
C THR A 361 10.80 -18.81 -41.81
N LEU A 362 11.83 -18.18 -41.23
CA LEU A 362 11.86 -16.76 -40.89
C LEU A 362 12.93 -16.06 -41.69
N GLN A 363 12.63 -14.85 -42.14
CA GLN A 363 13.58 -13.98 -42.80
C GLN A 363 13.92 -12.81 -41.90
N SER A 364 15.23 -12.62 -41.65
CA SER A 364 15.68 -11.44 -40.89
C SER A 364 15.69 -10.19 -41.78
N SER A 365 15.72 -9.02 -41.15
CA SER A 365 15.88 -7.73 -41.86
C SER A 365 17.18 -7.63 -42.67
N SER A 366 18.17 -8.45 -42.34
CA SER A 366 19.44 -8.59 -43.08
C SER A 366 19.37 -9.61 -44.24
N GLY A 367 18.20 -10.18 -44.51
CA GLY A 367 18.00 -11.15 -45.60
C GLY A 367 18.34 -12.61 -45.25
N ASN A 368 18.83 -12.89 -44.05
CA ASN A 368 19.13 -14.25 -43.62
C ASN A 368 17.87 -15.07 -43.41
N VAL A 369 17.83 -16.28 -44.01
CA VAL A 369 16.69 -17.18 -43.90
C VAL A 369 17.05 -18.34 -42.97
N SER A 370 16.24 -18.57 -41.94
CA SER A 370 16.40 -19.68 -40.99
C SER A 370 15.15 -20.56 -40.98
N LYS A 371 15.35 -21.89 -41.09
CA LYS A 371 14.29 -22.89 -40.97
C LYS A 371 14.36 -23.52 -39.57
N THR A 372 13.24 -23.54 -38.88
CA THR A 372 13.16 -24.02 -37.49
C THR A 372 11.92 -24.89 -37.31
N THR A 373 12.03 -25.97 -36.51
CA THR A 373 10.89 -26.82 -36.12
C THR A 373 10.74 -26.74 -34.59
N LYS A 374 9.79 -25.95 -34.10
CA LYS A 374 9.50 -25.74 -32.66
C LYS A 374 8.04 -25.35 -32.46
N PRO A 375 7.47 -25.58 -31.28
CA PRO A 375 6.18 -24.97 -30.92
C PRO A 375 6.27 -23.42 -31.03
N ILE A 376 5.20 -22.80 -31.48
CA ILE A 376 5.11 -21.33 -31.59
C ILE A 376 4.33 -20.80 -30.39
N GLU A 377 4.97 -19.90 -29.66
CA GLU A 377 4.36 -19.23 -28.51
C GLU A 377 3.25 -18.29 -28.95
N GLY A 378 2.15 -18.26 -28.20
CA GLY A 378 1.12 -17.24 -28.33
C GLY A 378 1.53 -15.93 -27.67
N VAL A 379 0.70 -14.91 -27.86
CA VAL A 379 1.04 -13.53 -27.47
C VAL A 379 1.22 -13.40 -25.96
N LYS A 380 0.39 -14.04 -25.14
CA LYS A 380 0.51 -14.04 -23.68
C LYS A 380 1.82 -14.69 -23.22
N THR A 381 2.08 -15.89 -23.71
CA THR A 381 3.28 -16.65 -23.38
C THR A 381 4.55 -15.89 -23.76
N LEU A 382 4.54 -15.25 -24.93
CA LEU A 382 5.63 -14.43 -25.43
C LEU A 382 5.90 -13.22 -24.51
N ILE A 383 4.86 -12.45 -24.16
CA ILE A 383 4.98 -11.28 -23.30
C ILE A 383 5.48 -11.69 -21.90
N GLN A 384 4.91 -12.76 -21.32
CA GLN A 384 5.29 -13.25 -20.00
C GLN A 384 6.78 -13.65 -19.98
N ARG A 385 7.23 -14.44 -20.92
CA ARG A 385 8.64 -14.85 -21.04
C ARG A 385 9.57 -13.65 -21.23
N ARG A 386 9.20 -12.73 -22.11
CA ARG A 386 9.99 -11.51 -22.34
C ARG A 386 10.09 -10.61 -21.10
N TYR A 387 9.04 -10.52 -20.32
CA TYR A 387 9.04 -9.79 -19.04
C TYR A 387 10.01 -10.42 -18.03
N GLU A 388 10.09 -11.76 -17.99
CA GLU A 388 10.96 -12.49 -17.08
C GLU A 388 12.43 -12.46 -17.50
N GLU A 389 12.71 -12.52 -18.80
CA GLU A 389 14.07 -12.57 -19.37
C GLU A 389 14.75 -11.20 -19.51
N THR A 390 13.96 -10.11 -19.62
CA THR A 390 14.57 -8.80 -19.92
C THR A 390 15.27 -8.19 -18.71
N THR A 391 16.47 -7.65 -18.94
CA THR A 391 17.25 -6.88 -17.97
C THR A 391 17.07 -5.36 -18.13
N SER A 392 16.49 -4.92 -19.25
CA SER A 392 16.23 -3.51 -19.53
C SER A 392 15.01 -3.00 -18.74
N SER A 393 15.18 -1.97 -17.93
CA SER A 393 14.10 -1.35 -17.16
C SER A 393 12.96 -0.83 -18.05
N TRP A 394 13.29 -0.18 -19.18
CA TRP A 394 12.32 0.32 -20.15
C TRP A 394 11.50 -0.83 -20.78
N SER A 395 12.16 -1.90 -21.24
CA SER A 395 11.48 -3.06 -21.81
C SER A 395 10.58 -3.74 -20.76
N LYS A 396 11.07 -3.85 -19.54
CA LYS A 396 10.30 -4.43 -18.43
C LYS A 396 9.04 -3.64 -18.13
N GLU A 397 9.12 -2.31 -18.09
CA GLU A 397 7.97 -1.41 -17.91
C GLU A 397 6.97 -1.53 -19.08
N TRP A 398 7.49 -1.64 -20.31
CA TRP A 398 6.64 -1.83 -21.48
C TRP A 398 5.85 -3.14 -21.43
N TYR A 399 6.51 -4.29 -21.12
CA TYR A 399 5.84 -5.58 -20.96
C TYR A 399 4.87 -5.55 -19.77
N ALA A 400 5.25 -4.94 -18.65
CA ALA A 400 4.38 -4.75 -17.49
C ALA A 400 3.07 -4.00 -17.84
N SER A 401 3.10 -3.15 -18.88
CA SER A 401 1.89 -2.43 -19.34
C SER A 401 0.78 -3.32 -19.90
N PHE A 402 1.06 -4.59 -20.17
CA PHE A 402 0.09 -5.61 -20.60
C PHE A 402 -0.34 -6.53 -19.45
N MET A 403 0.25 -6.36 -18.25
CA MET A 403 0.06 -7.24 -17.12
C MET A 403 -0.84 -6.59 -16.07
N ALA A 404 -1.62 -7.41 -15.40
CA ALA A 404 -2.40 -7.04 -14.22
C ALA A 404 -2.14 -8.03 -13.08
N GLU A 405 -2.35 -7.57 -11.86
CA GLU A 405 -2.33 -8.46 -10.70
C GLU A 405 -3.62 -9.28 -10.66
N HIS A 406 -3.48 -10.60 -10.73
CA HIS A 406 -4.55 -11.56 -10.54
C HIS A 406 -4.37 -12.32 -9.23
N THR A 407 -5.46 -12.64 -8.56
CA THR A 407 -5.42 -13.49 -7.36
C THR A 407 -4.80 -14.83 -7.72
N CYS A 408 -3.84 -15.29 -6.92
CA CYS A 408 -3.18 -16.59 -7.15
C CYS A 408 -4.22 -17.72 -7.17
N PRO A 409 -4.33 -18.51 -8.24
CA PRO A 409 -5.34 -19.56 -8.35
C PRO A 409 -5.16 -20.68 -7.34
N THR A 410 -3.93 -20.96 -6.93
CA THR A 410 -3.60 -22.05 -5.99
C THR A 410 -4.00 -21.72 -4.57
N CYS A 411 -3.60 -20.55 -4.04
CA CYS A 411 -3.92 -20.17 -2.67
C CYS A 411 -5.11 -19.21 -2.54
N GLN A 412 -5.71 -18.79 -3.65
CA GLN A 412 -6.85 -17.86 -3.67
C GLN A 412 -6.62 -16.59 -2.83
N GLY A 413 -5.39 -16.06 -2.86
CA GLY A 413 -5.01 -14.88 -2.10
C GLY A 413 -4.51 -15.16 -0.66
N LYS A 414 -4.68 -16.35 -0.13
CA LYS A 414 -4.33 -16.73 1.26
C LYS A 414 -2.83 -16.75 1.54
N ARG A 415 -1.95 -16.70 0.53
CA ARG A 415 -0.48 -16.63 0.60
C ARG A 415 0.23 -17.87 1.16
N LEU A 416 -0.48 -18.74 1.87
CA LEU A 416 0.03 -19.92 2.57
C LEU A 416 -0.32 -21.21 1.81
N ASN A 417 0.41 -22.28 2.06
CA ASN A 417 0.12 -23.59 1.49
C ASN A 417 -1.01 -24.29 2.25
N GLU A 418 -1.52 -25.38 1.69
CA GLU A 418 -2.66 -26.13 2.21
C GLU A 418 -2.38 -26.74 3.59
N GLN A 419 -1.13 -27.18 3.84
CA GLN A 419 -0.73 -27.76 5.13
C GLN A 419 -0.86 -26.76 6.27
N VAL A 420 -0.44 -25.50 6.05
CA VAL A 420 -0.59 -24.42 7.02
C VAL A 420 -2.05 -24.06 7.23
N LEU A 421 -2.83 -23.98 6.14
CA LEU A 421 -4.25 -23.65 6.19
C LEU A 421 -5.13 -24.72 6.82
N SER A 422 -4.59 -25.94 6.96
CA SER A 422 -5.28 -27.05 7.67
C SER A 422 -5.22 -26.91 9.20
N VAL A 423 -4.34 -26.03 9.73
CA VAL A 423 -4.20 -25.81 11.17
C VAL A 423 -5.14 -24.73 11.65
N GLN A 424 -5.91 -25.01 12.68
CA GLN A 424 -6.95 -24.12 13.23
C GLN A 424 -6.74 -23.85 14.72
N VAL A 425 -7.15 -22.66 15.15
CA VAL A 425 -7.30 -22.24 16.55
C VAL A 425 -8.71 -21.69 16.72
N GLY A 426 -9.49 -22.24 17.63
CA GLY A 426 -10.89 -21.84 17.81
C GLY A 426 -11.76 -22.02 16.55
N GLY A 427 -11.42 -22.96 15.65
CA GLY A 427 -12.14 -23.25 14.41
C GLY A 427 -11.74 -22.38 13.21
N LEU A 428 -10.77 -21.48 13.35
CA LEU A 428 -10.27 -20.62 12.26
C LEU A 428 -8.80 -20.92 11.95
N ASN A 429 -8.45 -20.96 10.66
CA ASN A 429 -7.05 -20.97 10.26
C ASN A 429 -6.47 -19.53 10.28
N ILE A 430 -5.14 -19.42 10.23
CA ILE A 430 -4.45 -18.13 10.35
C ILE A 430 -4.83 -17.12 9.25
N SER A 431 -5.16 -17.59 8.03
CA SER A 431 -5.60 -16.70 6.96
C SER A 431 -7.00 -16.16 7.23
N GLU A 432 -7.94 -17.01 7.62
CA GLU A 432 -9.30 -16.62 8.00
C GLU A 432 -9.30 -15.62 9.16
N PHE A 433 -8.45 -15.83 10.16
CA PHE A 433 -8.26 -14.87 11.23
C PHE A 433 -7.76 -13.53 10.73
N THR A 434 -6.73 -13.52 9.89
CA THR A 434 -6.15 -12.26 9.37
C THR A 434 -7.06 -11.53 8.37
N ASP A 435 -8.01 -12.22 7.75
CA ASP A 435 -8.99 -11.65 6.82
C ASP A 435 -10.19 -11.00 7.52
N MET A 436 -10.36 -11.26 8.82
CA MET A 436 -11.36 -10.54 9.63
C MET A 436 -10.98 -9.08 9.83
N SER A 437 -11.97 -8.21 10.03
CA SER A 437 -11.72 -6.86 10.53
C SER A 437 -11.09 -6.91 11.93
N ILE A 438 -10.27 -5.89 12.26
CA ILE A 438 -9.63 -5.79 13.58
C ILE A 438 -10.64 -5.86 14.71
N GLU A 439 -11.83 -5.24 14.54
CA GLU A 439 -12.93 -5.31 15.50
C GLU A 439 -13.41 -6.75 15.72
N LYS A 440 -13.67 -7.51 14.63
CA LYS A 440 -14.08 -8.92 14.73
C LYS A 440 -12.96 -9.80 15.26
N ALA A 441 -11.72 -9.55 14.88
CA ALA A 441 -10.56 -10.28 15.41
C ALA A 441 -10.40 -10.06 16.92
N LEU A 442 -10.63 -8.84 17.40
CA LEU A 442 -10.61 -8.51 18.82
C LEU A 442 -11.72 -9.27 19.59
N ASP A 443 -12.94 -9.24 19.06
CA ASP A 443 -14.08 -9.96 19.64
C ASP A 443 -13.81 -11.48 19.67
N PHE A 444 -13.29 -12.04 18.57
CA PHE A 444 -12.91 -13.45 18.51
C PHE A 444 -11.89 -13.81 19.58
N VAL A 445 -10.82 -13.02 19.74
CA VAL A 445 -9.75 -13.29 20.74
C VAL A 445 -10.29 -13.17 22.17
N GLN A 446 -11.22 -12.25 22.43
CA GLN A 446 -11.86 -12.09 23.75
C GLN A 446 -12.75 -13.27 24.12
N ASN A 447 -13.41 -13.89 23.14
CA ASN A 447 -14.34 -15.00 23.31
C ASN A 447 -13.72 -16.37 23.01
N LEU A 448 -12.42 -16.45 22.73
CA LEU A 448 -11.70 -17.67 22.38
C LEU A 448 -11.73 -18.67 23.53
N LYS A 449 -12.30 -19.84 23.28
CA LYS A 449 -12.38 -20.94 24.25
C LYS A 449 -11.23 -21.92 24.00
N LEU A 450 -10.36 -22.06 24.96
CA LEU A 450 -9.26 -23.01 24.99
C LEU A 450 -9.39 -23.90 26.21
N ASN A 451 -8.80 -25.09 26.19
CA ASN A 451 -8.70 -25.92 27.36
C ASN A 451 -7.70 -25.31 28.38
N GLU A 452 -7.65 -25.85 29.58
CA GLU A 452 -6.82 -25.31 30.68
C GLU A 452 -5.33 -25.29 30.34
N THR A 453 -4.81 -26.32 29.69
CA THR A 453 -3.41 -26.42 29.28
C THR A 453 -3.09 -25.41 28.20
N GLU A 454 -3.93 -25.31 27.17
CA GLU A 454 -3.80 -24.35 26.08
C GLU A 454 -3.90 -22.91 26.58
N THR A 455 -4.80 -22.63 27.49
CA THR A 455 -4.97 -21.32 28.13
C THR A 455 -3.69 -20.91 28.87
N ASN A 456 -3.05 -21.81 29.59
CA ASN A 456 -1.80 -21.52 30.27
C ASN A 456 -0.65 -21.23 29.27
N ILE A 457 -0.56 -22.00 28.19
CA ILE A 457 0.45 -21.83 27.15
C ILE A 457 0.22 -20.48 26.38
N ALA A 458 -1.03 -20.19 26.01
CA ALA A 458 -1.36 -19.07 25.17
C ALA A 458 -1.55 -17.74 25.90
N ARG A 459 -1.65 -17.73 27.23
CA ARG A 459 -2.02 -16.55 28.05
C ARG A 459 -1.26 -15.27 27.69
N LEU A 460 0.06 -15.34 27.61
CA LEU A 460 0.87 -14.17 27.29
C LEU A 460 0.74 -13.76 25.81
N ILE A 461 0.64 -14.73 24.92
CA ILE A 461 0.49 -14.50 23.48
C ILE A 461 -0.84 -13.81 23.19
N ILE A 462 -1.93 -14.34 23.76
CA ILE A 462 -3.28 -13.79 23.62
C ILE A 462 -3.36 -12.36 24.18
N LYS A 463 -2.71 -12.11 25.33
CA LYS A 463 -2.63 -10.76 25.90
C LYS A 463 -2.00 -9.78 24.93
N GLU A 464 -0.85 -10.13 24.34
CA GLU A 464 -0.15 -9.26 23.39
C GLU A 464 -0.97 -9.01 22.12
N ILE A 465 -1.62 -10.04 21.56
CA ILE A 465 -2.52 -9.90 20.41
C ILE A 465 -3.70 -8.98 20.77
N LYS A 466 -4.34 -9.19 21.93
CA LYS A 466 -5.47 -8.40 22.39
C LYS A 466 -5.10 -6.94 22.60
N ASP A 467 -3.98 -6.66 23.26
CA ASP A 467 -3.52 -5.29 23.53
C ASP A 467 -3.28 -4.54 22.19
N ARG A 468 -2.57 -5.15 21.22
CA ARG A 468 -2.31 -4.56 19.90
C ARG A 468 -3.58 -4.35 19.07
N LEU A 469 -4.49 -5.32 19.06
CA LEU A 469 -5.78 -5.17 18.37
C LEU A 469 -6.62 -4.04 19.00
N THR A 470 -6.60 -3.91 20.33
CA THR A 470 -7.28 -2.84 21.06
C THR A 470 -6.72 -1.48 20.66
N PHE A 471 -5.39 -1.32 20.63
CA PHE A 471 -4.78 -0.05 20.20
C PHE A 471 -5.13 0.32 18.76
N LEU A 472 -5.13 -0.66 17.83
CA LEU A 472 -5.56 -0.41 16.46
C LEU A 472 -7.03 0.02 16.37
N ASN A 473 -7.89 -0.57 17.19
CA ASN A 473 -9.30 -0.19 17.27
C ASN A 473 -9.49 1.21 17.87
N ASP A 474 -8.73 1.55 18.90
CA ASP A 474 -8.79 2.84 19.60
C ASP A 474 -8.30 4.01 18.73
N VAL A 475 -7.39 3.77 17.78
CA VAL A 475 -6.99 4.79 16.77
C VAL A 475 -7.92 4.82 15.54
N GLY A 476 -9.10 4.18 15.61
CA GLY A 476 -10.11 4.22 14.55
C GLY A 476 -9.84 3.31 13.35
N LEU A 477 -9.00 2.27 13.49
CA LEU A 477 -8.67 1.33 12.43
C LEU A 477 -9.41 -0.01 12.52
N GLY A 478 -10.46 -0.10 13.34
CA GLY A 478 -11.23 -1.34 13.57
C GLY A 478 -11.78 -1.99 12.30
N TYR A 479 -12.03 -1.22 11.25
CA TYR A 479 -12.53 -1.69 9.97
C TYR A 479 -11.47 -2.37 9.07
N LEU A 480 -10.17 -2.18 9.31
CA LEU A 480 -9.10 -2.79 8.52
C LEU A 480 -8.98 -4.28 8.80
N THR A 481 -8.43 -5.02 7.83
CA THR A 481 -8.04 -6.42 8.01
C THR A 481 -6.52 -6.53 8.21
N LEU A 482 -6.07 -7.53 8.98
CA LEU A 482 -4.64 -7.76 9.19
C LEU A 482 -3.93 -8.23 7.91
N SER A 483 -4.67 -8.86 6.99
CA SER A 483 -4.18 -9.33 5.68
C SER A 483 -3.98 -8.20 4.67
N ARG A 484 -4.56 -6.99 4.91
CA ARG A 484 -4.46 -5.86 3.99
C ARG A 484 -3.01 -5.46 3.75
N ARG A 485 -2.64 -5.28 2.49
CA ARG A 485 -1.29 -4.87 2.09
C ARG A 485 -0.98 -3.46 2.56
N ALA A 486 0.22 -3.26 3.09
CA ALA A 486 0.67 -1.95 3.56
C ALA A 486 0.70 -0.90 2.44
N GLY A 487 1.06 -1.30 1.21
CA GLY A 487 1.07 -0.40 0.04
C GLY A 487 -0.30 0.10 -0.42
N GLY A 488 -1.40 -0.50 0.06
CA GLY A 488 -2.77 -0.08 -0.23
C GLY A 488 -3.42 0.78 0.87
N LEU A 489 -2.64 1.19 1.88
CA LEU A 489 -3.11 2.05 2.97
C LEU A 489 -2.99 3.52 2.56
N SER A 490 -3.94 4.34 3.02
CA SER A 490 -3.78 5.79 2.96
C SER A 490 -2.66 6.26 3.90
N GLY A 491 -2.13 7.47 3.68
CA GLY A 491 -1.09 8.05 4.55
C GLY A 491 -1.52 8.09 6.01
N GLY A 492 -2.74 8.53 6.30
CA GLY A 492 -3.30 8.57 7.65
C GLY A 492 -3.50 7.17 8.27
N GLU A 493 -3.95 6.17 7.49
CA GLU A 493 -4.05 4.77 7.98
C GLU A 493 -2.68 4.23 8.39
N ALA A 494 -1.66 4.43 7.55
CA ALA A 494 -0.30 3.97 7.82
C ALA A 494 0.31 4.65 9.05
N GLN A 495 0.08 5.95 9.21
CA GLN A 495 0.52 6.72 10.38
C GLN A 495 -0.13 6.22 11.66
N ARG A 496 -1.45 5.99 11.66
CA ARG A 496 -2.17 5.46 12.83
C ARG A 496 -1.75 4.03 13.19
N ILE A 497 -1.40 3.20 12.21
CA ILE A 497 -0.81 1.88 12.47
C ILE A 497 0.51 2.03 13.23
N ARG A 498 1.38 2.96 12.82
CA ARG A 498 2.64 3.23 13.54
C ARG A 498 2.37 3.76 14.94
N LEU A 499 1.42 4.70 15.08
CA LEU A 499 1.00 5.22 16.38
C LEU A 499 0.54 4.09 17.30
N ALA A 500 -0.36 3.22 16.85
CA ALA A 500 -0.83 2.07 17.63
C ALA A 500 0.30 1.12 18.02
N THR A 501 1.26 0.89 17.14
CA THR A 501 2.44 0.05 17.42
C THR A 501 3.33 0.68 18.49
N GLN A 502 3.54 2.00 18.46
CA GLN A 502 4.36 2.69 19.47
C GLN A 502 3.67 2.74 20.83
N ILE A 503 2.36 2.97 20.88
CA ILE A 503 1.56 2.89 22.13
C ILE A 503 1.66 1.49 22.73
N GLY A 504 1.61 0.47 21.88
CA GLY A 504 1.75 -0.93 22.30
C GLY A 504 3.07 -1.23 23.01
N SER A 505 4.13 -0.46 22.75
CA SER A 505 5.43 -0.61 23.43
C SER A 505 5.40 -0.17 24.90
N ARG A 506 4.37 0.63 25.30
CA ARG A 506 4.22 1.18 26.68
C ARG A 506 5.47 1.87 27.22
N LEU A 507 6.24 2.51 26.34
CA LEU A 507 7.40 3.28 26.75
C LEU A 507 6.96 4.50 27.59
N THR A 508 7.74 4.82 28.62
CA THR A 508 7.52 5.97 29.50
C THR A 508 8.73 6.89 29.49
N GLY A 509 8.52 8.18 29.74
CA GLY A 509 9.60 9.18 29.74
C GLY A 509 10.15 9.50 28.35
N VAL A 510 9.42 9.20 27.29
CA VAL A 510 9.79 9.41 25.88
C VAL A 510 9.15 10.70 25.35
N LEU A 511 9.81 11.34 24.40
CA LEU A 511 9.26 12.45 23.63
C LEU A 511 8.69 11.89 22.31
N TYR A 512 7.38 11.96 22.15
CA TYR A 512 6.71 11.64 20.88
C TYR A 512 6.50 12.90 20.07
N VAL A 513 6.86 12.87 18.79
CA VAL A 513 6.62 13.95 17.83
C VAL A 513 5.76 13.41 16.69
N LEU A 514 4.54 13.96 16.54
CA LEU A 514 3.54 13.51 15.57
C LEU A 514 3.26 14.62 14.56
N ASP A 515 3.05 14.23 13.29
CA ASP A 515 2.72 15.13 12.18
C ASP A 515 1.29 14.88 11.74
N GLU A 516 0.37 15.79 12.07
CA GLU A 516 -1.04 15.82 11.68
C GLU A 516 -1.75 14.45 11.79
N PRO A 517 -1.80 13.81 12.97
CA PRO A 517 -2.37 12.46 13.12
C PRO A 517 -3.89 12.39 12.91
N SER A 518 -4.61 13.52 12.91
CA SER A 518 -6.06 13.60 12.65
C SER A 518 -6.43 13.49 11.17
N ILE A 519 -5.45 13.47 10.26
CA ILE A 519 -5.69 13.45 8.81
C ILE A 519 -6.61 12.30 8.38
N GLY A 520 -7.61 12.63 7.56
CA GLY A 520 -8.57 11.69 7.00
C GLY A 520 -9.49 11.03 8.04
N LEU A 521 -9.57 11.61 9.24
CA LEU A 521 -10.48 11.15 10.28
C LEU A 521 -11.81 11.90 10.24
N HIS A 522 -12.87 11.13 10.39
CA HIS A 522 -14.16 11.69 10.77
C HIS A 522 -14.12 12.18 12.23
N GLN A 523 -14.85 13.24 12.60
CA GLN A 523 -14.85 13.82 13.95
C GLN A 523 -15.05 12.76 15.06
N ARG A 524 -15.93 11.78 14.83
CA ARG A 524 -16.13 10.67 15.77
C ARG A 524 -14.85 9.85 16.03
N ASP A 525 -14.05 9.64 14.98
CA ASP A 525 -12.81 8.84 15.10
C ASP A 525 -11.70 9.73 15.68
N ASN A 526 -11.75 11.04 15.45
CA ASN A 526 -10.86 12.02 16.05
C ASN A 526 -11.01 12.11 17.58
N GLU A 527 -12.24 12.02 18.13
CA GLU A 527 -12.47 11.91 19.58
C GLU A 527 -11.69 10.74 20.21
N LYS A 528 -11.61 9.59 19.53
CA LYS A 528 -10.82 8.43 19.98
C LYS A 528 -9.33 8.68 19.91
N LEU A 529 -8.85 9.32 18.85
CA LEU A 529 -7.43 9.69 18.70
C LEU A 529 -6.99 10.64 19.82
N ILE A 530 -7.77 11.69 20.10
CA ILE A 530 -7.49 12.67 21.17
C ILE A 530 -7.35 11.94 22.51
N LYS A 531 -8.30 11.05 22.83
CA LYS A 531 -8.24 10.24 24.06
C LYS A 531 -6.96 9.40 24.11
N THR A 532 -6.55 8.84 22.97
CA THR A 532 -5.32 8.04 22.86
C THR A 532 -4.07 8.89 23.11
N LEU A 533 -4.01 10.12 22.57
CA LEU A 533 -2.90 11.06 22.81
C LEU A 533 -2.83 11.49 24.29
N CYS A 534 -4.00 11.76 24.91
CA CYS A 534 -4.06 12.05 26.34
C CYS A 534 -3.57 10.85 27.19
N ASN A 535 -3.96 9.62 26.85
CA ASN A 535 -3.48 8.43 27.54
C ASN A 535 -1.95 8.27 27.43
N MET A 536 -1.35 8.60 26.25
CA MET A 536 0.12 8.58 26.10
C MET A 536 0.79 9.60 27.03
N ARG A 537 0.24 10.81 27.13
CA ARG A 537 0.70 11.83 28.08
C ARG A 537 0.60 11.32 29.51
N ASP A 538 -0.55 10.77 29.90
CA ASP A 538 -0.84 10.30 31.26
C ASP A 538 0.07 9.14 31.71
N LEU A 539 0.70 8.44 30.77
CA LEU A 539 1.76 7.48 31.02
C LEU A 539 3.13 8.12 31.37
N GLY A 540 3.20 9.46 31.44
CA GLY A 540 4.44 10.20 31.73
C GLY A 540 5.32 10.44 30.49
N ASN A 541 4.72 10.64 29.34
CA ASN A 541 5.41 10.99 28.11
C ASN A 541 5.15 12.46 27.73
N SER A 542 6.10 13.08 27.09
CA SER A 542 5.92 14.36 26.42
C SER A 542 5.40 14.09 25.00
N VAL A 543 4.29 14.73 24.62
CA VAL A 543 3.67 14.49 23.31
C VAL A 543 3.58 15.82 22.57
N ILE A 544 4.37 15.99 21.51
CA ILE A 544 4.34 17.15 20.61
C ILE A 544 3.60 16.76 19.34
N VAL A 545 2.57 17.51 18.98
CA VAL A 545 1.78 17.24 17.79
C VAL A 545 1.72 18.49 16.93
N VAL A 546 2.11 18.37 15.66
CA VAL A 546 1.82 19.39 14.65
C VAL A 546 0.38 19.18 14.21
N GLU A 547 -0.51 20.14 14.45
CA GLU A 547 -1.94 19.97 14.21
C GLU A 547 -2.67 21.26 13.83
N HIS A 548 -3.79 21.06 13.11
CA HIS A 548 -4.70 22.11 12.67
C HIS A 548 -6.15 21.90 13.12
N ASP A 549 -6.45 20.74 13.70
CA ASP A 549 -7.77 20.38 14.18
C ASP A 549 -8.14 21.12 15.48
N GLU A 550 -9.28 21.80 15.48
CA GLU A 550 -9.71 22.61 16.62
C GLU A 550 -10.00 21.77 17.87
N ASP A 551 -10.59 20.58 17.73
CA ASP A 551 -10.92 19.72 18.86
C ASP A 551 -9.65 19.23 19.56
N THR A 552 -8.63 18.87 18.76
CA THR A 552 -7.32 18.46 19.27
C THR A 552 -6.61 19.62 19.98
N MET A 553 -6.66 20.84 19.41
CA MET A 553 -6.11 22.03 20.04
C MET A 553 -6.80 22.37 21.37
N ARG A 554 -8.11 22.26 21.44
CA ARG A 554 -8.88 22.51 22.68
C ARG A 554 -8.61 21.47 23.78
N ALA A 555 -8.28 20.24 23.39
CA ALA A 555 -7.96 19.15 24.32
C ALA A 555 -6.50 19.15 24.79
N SER A 556 -5.65 20.01 24.24
CA SER A 556 -4.23 20.07 24.59
C SER A 556 -3.98 20.82 25.89
N ASP A 557 -2.83 20.55 26.51
CA ASP A 557 -2.38 21.26 27.71
C ASP A 557 -1.68 22.61 27.35
N TYR A 558 -1.03 22.64 26.17
CA TYR A 558 -0.23 23.78 25.73
C TYR A 558 -0.23 23.92 24.22
N ILE A 559 -0.29 25.14 23.70
CA ILE A 559 -0.27 25.42 22.25
C ILE A 559 0.88 26.38 21.96
N ILE A 560 1.60 26.12 20.86
CA ILE A 560 2.64 26.99 20.30
C ILE A 560 2.19 27.38 18.89
N ASP A 561 1.88 28.65 18.68
CA ASP A 561 1.46 29.18 17.38
C ASP A 561 2.65 29.81 16.66
N ILE A 562 2.98 29.26 15.47
CA ILE A 562 4.14 29.67 14.67
C ILE A 562 3.66 30.44 13.44
N GLY A 563 4.18 31.64 13.26
CA GLY A 563 3.73 32.55 12.22
C GLY A 563 4.64 33.78 12.10
N PRO A 564 4.07 34.97 11.87
CA PRO A 564 2.64 35.26 11.59
C PRO A 564 2.17 34.85 10.21
N GLY A 565 3.07 34.61 9.25
CA GLY A 565 2.80 34.23 7.87
C GLY A 565 3.42 32.91 7.48
N ALA A 566 3.57 32.68 6.17
CA ALA A 566 4.19 31.51 5.60
C ALA A 566 5.57 31.85 4.98
N GLY A 567 6.46 30.88 4.82
CA GLY A 567 7.78 31.04 4.21
C GLY A 567 8.61 32.11 4.91
N VAL A 568 9.08 33.11 4.17
CA VAL A 568 9.89 34.21 4.70
C VAL A 568 9.15 35.10 5.72
N HIS A 569 7.83 35.10 5.67
CA HIS A 569 6.98 35.84 6.62
C HIS A 569 6.59 35.02 7.87
N GLY A 570 7.03 33.76 7.92
CA GLY A 570 6.85 32.86 9.06
C GLY A 570 8.08 32.78 9.94
N GLY A 571 8.18 31.67 10.68
CA GLY A 571 9.37 31.31 11.47
C GLY A 571 9.52 32.00 12.82
N GLU A 572 8.47 32.68 13.33
CA GLU A 572 8.44 33.32 14.64
C GLU A 572 7.39 32.63 15.55
N VAL A 573 7.60 32.66 16.86
CA VAL A 573 6.57 32.24 17.82
C VAL A 573 5.65 33.42 18.06
N VAL A 574 4.43 33.32 17.55
CA VAL A 574 3.42 34.40 17.69
C VAL A 574 2.79 34.38 19.07
N ALA A 575 2.51 33.18 19.55
CA ALA A 575 1.88 32.95 20.85
C ALA A 575 2.27 31.59 21.40
N ALA A 576 2.34 31.45 22.71
CA ALA A 576 2.53 30.18 23.40
C ALA A 576 1.82 30.25 24.75
N GLY A 577 1.06 29.21 25.10
CA GLY A 577 0.27 29.16 26.32
C GLY A 577 -0.81 28.10 26.31
N THR A 578 -1.72 28.11 27.27
CA THR A 578 -2.90 27.24 27.29
C THR A 578 -3.88 27.63 26.18
N PRO A 579 -4.81 26.73 25.79
CA PRO A 579 -5.85 27.07 24.81
C PRO A 579 -6.62 28.36 25.15
N GLU A 580 -6.90 28.61 26.43
CA GLU A 580 -7.61 29.78 26.88
C GLU A 580 -6.80 31.08 26.74
N GLU A 581 -5.48 31.00 26.97
CA GLU A 581 -4.54 32.12 26.75
C GLU A 581 -4.39 32.39 25.24
N MET A 582 -4.33 31.31 24.41
CA MET A 582 -4.29 31.43 22.97
C MET A 582 -5.50 32.16 22.40
N MET A 583 -6.72 31.82 22.84
CA MET A 583 -7.97 32.47 22.41
C MET A 583 -8.03 33.99 22.75
N LYS A 584 -7.30 34.43 23.75
CA LYS A 584 -7.24 35.83 24.14
C LYS A 584 -6.16 36.66 23.44
N ASN A 585 -5.24 35.97 22.71
CA ASN A 585 -4.12 36.66 22.05
C ASN A 585 -4.57 37.31 20.73
N PRO A 586 -4.55 38.65 20.60
CA PRO A 586 -5.01 39.36 19.42
C PRO A 586 -4.12 39.15 18.18
N ASN A 587 -2.87 38.68 18.36
CA ASN A 587 -1.92 38.48 17.28
C ASN A 587 -2.01 37.07 16.68
N SER A 588 -2.63 36.12 17.39
CA SER A 588 -2.75 34.75 16.93
C SER A 588 -3.96 34.59 16.01
N ILE A 589 -3.70 34.26 14.75
CA ILE A 589 -4.76 33.89 13.78
C ILE A 589 -5.48 32.61 14.26
N THR A 590 -4.74 31.63 14.76
CA THR A 590 -5.28 30.40 15.35
C THR A 590 -6.20 30.73 16.52
N GLY A 591 -5.77 31.64 17.43
CA GLY A 591 -6.58 32.09 18.57
C GLY A 591 -7.91 32.73 18.15
N LYS A 592 -7.93 33.48 17.05
CA LYS A 592 -9.14 34.09 16.49
C LYS A 592 -10.13 33.07 15.94
N TYR A 593 -9.63 31.97 15.32
CA TYR A 593 -10.49 30.86 14.91
C TYR A 593 -11.01 30.06 16.11
N LEU A 594 -10.14 29.75 17.06
CA LEU A 594 -10.55 29.05 18.29
C LEU A 594 -11.58 29.84 19.14
N SER A 595 -11.43 31.14 19.21
CA SER A 595 -12.41 32.02 19.93
C SER A 595 -13.72 32.20 19.16
N GLY A 596 -13.72 31.89 17.87
CA GLY A 596 -14.86 32.13 16.98
C GLY A 596 -14.99 33.53 16.45
N GLU A 597 -13.97 34.40 16.67
CA GLU A 597 -13.89 35.75 16.05
C GLU A 597 -13.82 35.63 14.53
N TYR A 598 -12.99 34.67 14.03
CA TYR A 598 -12.96 34.33 12.62
C TYR A 598 -13.75 33.03 12.39
N LYS A 599 -14.69 33.08 11.42
CA LYS A 599 -15.51 31.93 11.03
C LYS A 599 -15.69 31.91 9.53
N ILE A 600 -15.68 30.71 8.96
CA ILE A 600 -16.08 30.51 7.57
C ILE A 600 -17.62 30.60 7.53
N PRO A 601 -18.20 31.54 6.76
CA PRO A 601 -19.65 31.77 6.80
C PRO A 601 -20.43 30.65 6.11
N VAL A 602 -21.58 30.30 6.66
CA VAL A 602 -22.54 29.39 6.00
C VAL A 602 -23.28 30.18 4.90
N PRO A 603 -23.35 29.64 3.66
CA PRO A 603 -24.06 30.28 2.56
C PRO A 603 -25.56 30.48 2.90
N LYS A 604 -26.08 31.69 2.75
CA LYS A 604 -27.51 31.99 2.98
C LYS A 604 -28.47 31.28 2.01
N LYS A 605 -27.98 30.93 0.82
CA LYS A 605 -28.75 30.21 -0.21
C LYS A 605 -27.84 29.15 -0.86
N ARG A 606 -28.37 27.94 -1.01
CA ARG A 606 -27.69 26.86 -1.75
C ARG A 606 -27.96 26.99 -3.24
N ARG A 607 -26.96 26.67 -4.09
CA ARG A 607 -27.09 26.68 -5.53
C ARG A 607 -28.09 25.64 -6.02
N LYS A 608 -28.91 25.98 -7.00
CA LYS A 608 -29.87 25.04 -7.62
C LYS A 608 -29.19 24.02 -8.55
N GLY A 609 -28.00 24.37 -9.09
CA GLY A 609 -27.29 23.58 -10.08
C GLY A 609 -27.97 23.61 -11.46
N SER A 610 -27.47 22.76 -12.37
CA SER A 610 -27.99 22.65 -13.74
C SER A 610 -29.32 21.86 -13.85
N GLY A 611 -29.75 21.17 -12.79
CA GLY A 611 -30.85 20.21 -12.83
C GLY A 611 -30.47 18.84 -13.39
N LEU A 612 -29.30 18.70 -13.99
CA LEU A 612 -28.75 17.46 -14.49
C LEU A 612 -28.00 16.70 -13.38
N PHE A 613 -27.80 15.41 -13.56
CA PHE A 613 -27.06 14.58 -12.62
C PHE A 613 -26.33 13.43 -13.33
N VAL A 614 -25.29 12.91 -12.69
CA VAL A 614 -24.70 11.61 -13.01
C VAL A 614 -25.19 10.63 -11.95
N GLU A 615 -25.71 9.49 -12.35
CA GLU A 615 -26.24 8.46 -11.43
C GLU A 615 -25.44 7.18 -11.56
N VAL A 616 -24.82 6.75 -10.47
CA VAL A 616 -24.18 5.44 -10.32
C VAL A 616 -25.22 4.48 -9.78
N LYS A 617 -25.49 3.39 -10.50
CA LYS A 617 -26.47 2.36 -10.11
C LYS A 617 -25.79 1.04 -9.80
N GLY A 618 -26.19 0.42 -8.72
CA GLY A 618 -25.75 -0.91 -8.36
C GLY A 618 -24.26 -0.99 -7.99
N ALA A 619 -23.69 0.01 -7.33
CA ALA A 619 -22.32 0.00 -6.88
C ALA A 619 -22.08 -1.09 -5.84
N LYS A 620 -21.12 -2.03 -6.13
CA LYS A 620 -20.83 -3.23 -5.32
C LYS A 620 -19.34 -3.45 -5.07
N GLU A 621 -18.49 -2.52 -5.44
CA GLU A 621 -17.05 -2.69 -5.24
C GLU A 621 -16.69 -2.59 -3.75
N ASN A 622 -15.74 -3.38 -3.30
CA ASN A 622 -15.29 -3.47 -1.91
C ASN A 622 -16.49 -3.67 -0.94
N ASN A 623 -16.67 -2.75 0.00
CA ASN A 623 -17.74 -2.83 1.01
C ASN A 623 -19.07 -2.21 0.58
N LEU A 624 -19.22 -1.70 -0.65
CA LEU A 624 -20.45 -1.07 -1.12
C LEU A 624 -21.58 -2.10 -1.30
N LYS A 625 -22.75 -1.82 -0.73
CA LYS A 625 -23.89 -2.73 -0.64
C LYS A 625 -24.94 -2.49 -1.73
N ASN A 626 -24.55 -2.56 -3.01
CA ASN A 626 -25.45 -2.39 -4.16
C ASN A 626 -26.21 -1.07 -4.13
N ILE A 627 -25.51 0.04 -3.87
CA ILE A 627 -26.11 1.35 -3.70
C ILE A 627 -26.34 2.07 -5.03
N ASN A 628 -27.34 2.95 -5.03
CA ASN A 628 -27.62 3.87 -6.13
C ASN A 628 -27.39 5.30 -5.64
N VAL A 629 -26.61 6.09 -6.38
CA VAL A 629 -26.18 7.42 -5.95
C VAL A 629 -26.31 8.42 -7.09
N LYS A 630 -26.92 9.59 -6.82
CA LYS A 630 -27.04 10.70 -7.76
C LYS A 630 -26.09 11.82 -7.38
N PHE A 631 -25.24 12.23 -8.32
CA PHE A 631 -24.36 13.37 -8.20
C PHE A 631 -24.92 14.52 -9.02
N PRO A 632 -25.52 15.56 -8.40
CA PRO A 632 -26.06 16.70 -9.10
C PRO A 632 -24.95 17.54 -9.73
N LEU A 633 -25.14 17.97 -11.00
CA LEU A 633 -24.18 18.76 -11.74
C LEU A 633 -24.37 20.27 -11.53
N GLY A 634 -23.27 21.05 -11.69
CA GLY A 634 -23.25 22.48 -11.44
C GLY A 634 -23.40 22.82 -9.95
N LYS A 635 -22.91 21.97 -9.05
CA LYS A 635 -22.96 22.13 -7.60
C LYS A 635 -21.64 21.81 -6.93
N PHE A 636 -21.49 22.32 -5.73
CA PHE A 636 -20.49 21.86 -4.79
C PHE A 636 -21.04 20.65 -4.02
N VAL A 637 -20.58 19.44 -4.38
CA VAL A 637 -21.03 18.18 -3.79
C VAL A 637 -19.98 17.67 -2.83
N CYS A 638 -20.37 17.36 -1.60
CA CYS A 638 -19.49 16.78 -0.60
C CYS A 638 -19.88 15.34 -0.32
N VAL A 639 -18.92 14.40 -0.37
CA VAL A 639 -19.11 13.00 -0.02
C VAL A 639 -18.50 12.77 1.35
N THR A 640 -19.34 12.45 2.34
CA THR A 640 -18.99 12.38 3.76
C THR A 640 -19.23 10.98 4.33
N GLY A 641 -18.86 10.77 5.57
CA GLY A 641 -19.08 9.55 6.32
C GLY A 641 -17.84 9.10 7.08
N VAL A 642 -17.98 8.15 8.00
CA VAL A 642 -16.89 7.65 8.82
C VAL A 642 -15.75 7.03 7.99
N SER A 643 -14.58 6.88 8.61
CA SER A 643 -13.43 6.23 7.96
C SER A 643 -13.79 4.80 7.54
N GLY A 644 -13.41 4.40 6.31
CA GLY A 644 -13.75 3.07 5.77
C GLY A 644 -15.20 2.87 5.34
N SER A 645 -16.07 3.91 5.30
CA SER A 645 -17.48 3.79 4.87
C SER A 645 -17.69 3.56 3.37
N GLY A 646 -16.63 3.65 2.54
CA GLY A 646 -16.67 3.40 1.10
C GLY A 646 -16.67 4.65 0.20
N LYS A 647 -16.35 5.84 0.74
CA LYS A 647 -16.31 7.12 0.01
C LYS A 647 -15.40 7.07 -1.21
N SER A 648 -14.12 6.75 -1.01
CA SER A 648 -13.13 6.68 -2.10
C SER A 648 -13.43 5.54 -3.08
N THR A 649 -14.03 4.45 -2.61
CA THR A 649 -14.50 3.37 -3.50
C THR A 649 -15.61 3.88 -4.44
N LEU A 650 -16.57 4.64 -3.93
CA LEU A 650 -17.67 5.18 -4.74
C LEU A 650 -17.17 6.24 -5.73
N VAL A 651 -16.36 7.20 -5.25
CA VAL A 651 -15.97 8.37 -6.04
C VAL A 651 -14.77 8.05 -6.94
N ASN A 652 -13.67 7.52 -6.38
CA ASN A 652 -12.43 7.32 -7.13
C ASN A 652 -12.47 6.02 -7.94
N GLU A 653 -12.82 4.88 -7.31
CA GLU A 653 -12.76 3.59 -7.98
C GLU A 653 -13.89 3.35 -8.98
N ILE A 654 -15.09 3.89 -8.74
CA ILE A 654 -16.24 3.69 -9.63
C ILE A 654 -16.47 4.92 -10.49
N LEU A 655 -16.84 6.06 -9.91
CA LEU A 655 -17.29 7.24 -10.67
C LEU A 655 -16.17 7.84 -11.53
N CYS A 656 -15.01 8.14 -10.93
CA CYS A 656 -13.88 8.76 -11.63
C CYS A 656 -13.34 7.86 -12.74
N LYS A 657 -13.09 6.57 -12.44
CA LYS A 657 -12.60 5.61 -13.43
C LYS A 657 -13.60 5.39 -14.56
N ALA A 658 -14.90 5.35 -14.29
CA ALA A 658 -15.92 5.22 -15.33
C ALA A 658 -16.01 6.46 -16.24
N MET A 659 -15.93 7.68 -15.67
CA MET A 659 -15.84 8.91 -16.45
C MET A 659 -14.59 8.92 -17.33
N ARG A 660 -13.42 8.56 -16.79
CA ARG A 660 -12.16 8.49 -17.55
C ARG A 660 -12.19 7.42 -18.64
N ALA A 661 -12.80 6.28 -18.37
CA ALA A 661 -12.98 5.23 -19.36
C ALA A 661 -13.84 5.71 -20.55
N LYS A 662 -14.94 6.43 -20.28
CA LYS A 662 -15.84 6.96 -21.33
C LYS A 662 -15.24 8.15 -22.07
N LEU A 663 -14.67 9.13 -21.37
CA LEU A 663 -14.21 10.40 -21.95
C LEU A 663 -12.82 10.29 -22.60
N TYR A 664 -11.93 9.50 -22.00
CA TYR A 664 -10.51 9.43 -22.41
C TYR A 664 -10.07 8.04 -22.85
N HIS A 665 -10.99 7.08 -22.96
CA HIS A 665 -10.67 5.67 -23.24
C HIS A 665 -9.58 5.12 -22.31
N SER A 666 -9.64 5.53 -21.03
CA SER A 666 -8.71 5.04 -20.02
C SER A 666 -8.82 3.53 -19.88
N LYS A 667 -7.66 2.87 -19.71
CA LYS A 667 -7.57 1.41 -19.55
C LYS A 667 -7.91 0.92 -18.16
N GLU A 668 -8.04 1.84 -17.20
CA GLU A 668 -8.43 1.50 -15.84
C GLU A 668 -9.88 1.06 -15.80
N LYS A 669 -10.12 -0.15 -15.29
CA LYS A 669 -11.47 -0.66 -15.15
C LYS A 669 -12.15 0.01 -13.95
N PRO A 670 -13.36 0.54 -14.11
CA PRO A 670 -14.16 1.00 -12.98
C PRO A 670 -14.53 -0.18 -12.08
N GLY A 671 -14.66 0.08 -10.77
CA GLY A 671 -15.10 -0.90 -9.80
C GLY A 671 -16.49 -1.47 -10.14
N LYS A 672 -16.86 -2.59 -9.52
CA LYS A 672 -18.11 -3.31 -9.81
C LYS A 672 -19.35 -2.45 -9.59
N HIS A 673 -20.09 -2.21 -10.65
CA HIS A 673 -21.37 -1.49 -10.68
C HIS A 673 -22.26 -2.05 -11.78
N ARG A 674 -23.53 -1.69 -11.78
CA ARG A 674 -24.47 -2.12 -12.83
C ARG A 674 -24.38 -1.21 -14.04
N GLU A 675 -24.59 0.09 -13.86
CA GLU A 675 -24.56 1.10 -14.93
C GLU A 675 -24.34 2.49 -14.36
N ILE A 676 -23.87 3.43 -15.18
CA ILE A 676 -23.77 4.85 -14.86
C ILE A 676 -24.50 5.64 -15.91
N LEU A 677 -25.47 6.45 -15.49
CA LEU A 677 -26.30 7.31 -16.36
C LEU A 677 -25.85 8.76 -16.26
N GLY A 678 -26.10 9.55 -17.31
CA GLY A 678 -25.85 10.98 -17.33
C GLY A 678 -24.40 11.38 -17.65
N LEU A 679 -23.54 10.42 -18.05
CA LEU A 679 -22.16 10.71 -18.46
C LEU A 679 -22.07 11.57 -19.73
N GLU A 680 -23.12 11.65 -20.55
CA GLU A 680 -23.23 12.50 -21.72
C GLU A 680 -23.29 14.00 -21.35
N ASN A 681 -23.62 14.31 -20.12
CA ASN A 681 -23.68 15.69 -19.61
C ASN A 681 -22.31 16.22 -19.17
N VAL A 682 -21.27 15.40 -19.20
CA VAL A 682 -19.91 15.73 -18.77
C VAL A 682 -18.97 15.65 -19.96
N ASP A 683 -18.19 16.71 -20.19
CA ASP A 683 -17.18 16.76 -21.25
C ASP A 683 -15.77 16.50 -20.76
N LYS A 684 -15.52 16.74 -19.47
CA LYS A 684 -14.19 16.60 -18.88
C LYS A 684 -14.28 16.17 -17.42
N VAL A 685 -13.40 15.28 -17.00
CA VAL A 685 -13.19 14.94 -15.58
C VAL A 685 -11.74 15.26 -15.19
N ILE A 686 -11.57 15.90 -14.05
CA ILE A 686 -10.27 16.28 -13.49
C ILE A 686 -10.18 15.70 -12.10
N GLU A 687 -9.26 14.75 -11.95
CA GLU A 687 -8.92 14.18 -10.65
C GLU A 687 -7.76 14.96 -10.04
N VAL A 688 -7.96 15.50 -8.85
CA VAL A 688 -6.96 16.22 -8.08
C VAL A 688 -6.59 15.39 -6.87
N SER A 689 -5.63 14.47 -7.06
CA SER A 689 -5.14 13.56 -6.01
C SER A 689 -3.96 14.17 -5.24
N GLN A 690 -3.65 13.60 -4.08
CA GLN A 690 -2.48 13.95 -3.25
C GLN A 690 -1.16 13.38 -3.79
N ASP A 691 -1.16 12.64 -4.89
CA ASP A 691 0.05 12.12 -5.51
C ASP A 691 1.02 13.23 -5.88
N PRO A 692 2.33 13.00 -5.76
CA PRO A 692 3.34 13.98 -6.15
C PRO A 692 3.16 14.45 -7.60
N ILE A 693 3.45 15.72 -7.89
CA ILE A 693 3.44 16.28 -9.26
C ILE A 693 4.59 15.76 -10.14
N GLY A 694 5.48 14.96 -9.56
CA GLY A 694 6.57 14.29 -10.25
C GLY A 694 7.44 13.51 -9.27
N ARG A 695 8.20 12.53 -9.79
CA ARG A 695 9.03 11.62 -8.99
C ARG A 695 10.51 11.96 -9.01
N THR A 696 10.91 13.02 -9.70
CA THR A 696 12.31 13.42 -9.86
C THR A 696 12.55 14.82 -9.34
N PRO A 697 13.76 15.17 -8.91
CA PRO A 697 14.12 16.53 -8.49
C PRO A 697 13.92 17.62 -9.57
N ARG A 698 13.79 17.23 -10.84
CA ARG A 698 13.51 18.15 -11.97
C ARG A 698 12.05 18.59 -12.06
N SER A 699 11.14 17.82 -11.52
CA SER A 699 9.74 18.21 -11.45
C SER A 699 9.57 19.29 -10.39
N ASN A 700 8.90 20.39 -10.75
CA ASN A 700 8.65 21.51 -9.85
C ASN A 700 7.33 22.22 -10.22
N PRO A 701 6.80 23.12 -9.38
CA PRO A 701 5.52 23.79 -9.59
C PRO A 701 5.43 24.50 -10.94
N VAL A 702 6.46 25.23 -11.35
CA VAL A 702 6.39 26.03 -12.62
C VAL A 702 6.52 25.19 -13.89
N THR A 703 7.20 24.04 -13.83
CA THR A 703 7.19 23.08 -14.95
C THR A 703 5.84 22.40 -15.09
N TYR A 704 5.23 22.04 -13.99
CA TYR A 704 3.92 21.37 -13.98
C TYR A 704 2.80 22.29 -14.47
N THR A 705 2.81 23.54 -14.05
CA THR A 705 1.80 24.55 -14.45
C THR A 705 2.09 25.22 -15.80
N GLY A 706 3.22 24.89 -16.44
CA GLY A 706 3.61 25.44 -17.73
C GLY A 706 4.01 26.92 -17.71
N VAL A 707 4.25 27.50 -16.54
CA VAL A 707 4.79 28.87 -16.38
C VAL A 707 6.25 28.91 -16.86
N PHE A 708 7.00 27.84 -16.64
CA PHE A 708 8.42 27.79 -17.00
C PHE A 708 8.68 27.92 -18.51
N ASP A 709 7.75 27.48 -19.33
CA ASP A 709 7.88 27.63 -20.78
C ASP A 709 7.85 29.12 -21.21
N ASP A 710 7.00 29.91 -20.58
CA ASP A 710 6.91 31.36 -20.84
C ASP A 710 8.16 32.08 -20.26
N ILE A 711 8.68 31.67 -19.10
CA ILE A 711 9.92 32.20 -18.51
C ILE A 711 11.12 31.91 -19.41
N ARG A 712 11.28 30.67 -19.91
CA ARG A 712 12.35 30.32 -20.84
C ARG A 712 12.28 31.09 -22.14
N GLU A 713 11.08 31.33 -22.69
CA GLU A 713 10.86 32.15 -23.85
C GLU A 713 11.27 33.62 -23.60
N LEU A 714 10.98 34.16 -22.41
CA LEU A 714 11.41 35.49 -21.99
C LEU A 714 12.93 35.61 -21.98
N PHE A 715 13.65 34.65 -21.33
CA PHE A 715 15.12 34.65 -21.30
C PHE A 715 15.73 34.54 -22.70
N ALA A 716 15.18 33.72 -23.59
CA ALA A 716 15.64 33.61 -24.97
C ALA A 716 15.45 34.93 -25.80
N LYS A 717 14.52 35.81 -25.37
CA LYS A 717 14.28 37.11 -26.00
C LYS A 717 15.19 38.24 -25.49
N THR A 718 15.97 38.01 -24.44
CA THR A 718 16.93 38.99 -23.92
C THR A 718 17.98 39.32 -24.95
N PRO A 719 18.53 40.60 -24.99
CA PRO A 719 19.59 40.97 -25.94
C PRO A 719 20.80 40.04 -25.86
N GLU A 720 21.22 39.69 -24.66
CA GLU A 720 22.39 38.83 -24.44
C GLU A 720 22.20 37.41 -24.95
N ALA A 721 21.02 36.79 -24.73
CA ALA A 721 20.70 35.50 -25.29
C ALA A 721 20.68 35.49 -26.80
N LYS A 722 20.11 36.54 -27.42
CA LYS A 722 20.10 36.72 -28.91
C LYS A 722 21.50 36.89 -29.50
N MET A 723 22.36 37.68 -28.85
CA MET A 723 23.74 37.84 -29.31
C MET A 723 24.53 36.52 -29.28
N ARG A 724 24.23 35.63 -28.29
CA ARG A 724 24.86 34.31 -28.17
C ARG A 724 24.17 33.22 -28.99
N GLY A 725 23.06 33.53 -29.68
CA GLY A 725 22.28 32.55 -30.43
C GLY A 725 21.58 31.52 -29.54
N TYR A 726 21.24 31.89 -28.31
CA TYR A 726 20.58 30.98 -27.36
C TYR A 726 19.08 30.97 -27.60
N ASP A 727 18.55 29.79 -27.82
CA ASP A 727 17.11 29.54 -27.93
C ASP A 727 16.49 29.18 -26.56
N LYS A 728 15.18 28.97 -26.52
CA LYS A 728 14.48 28.56 -25.30
C LYS A 728 14.95 27.20 -24.71
N GLY A 729 15.55 26.34 -25.54
CA GLY A 729 16.10 25.06 -25.15
C GLY A 729 17.31 25.21 -24.22
N ARG A 730 18.12 26.26 -24.43
CA ARG A 730 19.30 26.58 -23.61
C ARG A 730 18.93 26.82 -22.14
N PHE A 731 17.77 27.40 -21.89
CA PHE A 731 17.27 27.71 -20.55
C PHE A 731 16.46 26.56 -19.91
N SER A 732 16.55 25.35 -20.48
CA SER A 732 15.93 24.16 -19.93
C SER A 732 16.96 23.28 -19.20
N PHE A 733 16.69 22.99 -17.93
CA PHE A 733 17.52 22.03 -17.17
C PHE A 733 17.27 20.55 -17.58
N ASN A 734 16.29 20.30 -18.46
CA ASN A 734 15.99 18.94 -18.98
C ASN A 734 16.74 18.65 -20.31
N VAL A 735 17.21 19.67 -21.02
CA VAL A 735 17.81 19.56 -22.35
C VAL A 735 19.32 19.77 -22.27
N LYS A 736 20.10 19.01 -23.05
CA LYS A 736 21.54 19.21 -23.16
C LYS A 736 21.86 20.60 -23.74
N GLY A 737 23.00 21.16 -23.33
CA GLY A 737 23.50 22.44 -23.84
C GLY A 737 23.46 23.55 -22.78
N GLY A 738 22.38 23.70 -21.98
CA GLY A 738 22.31 24.72 -20.93
C GLY A 738 22.35 24.19 -19.53
N ARG A 739 22.11 22.90 -19.33
CA ARG A 739 22.12 22.28 -18.02
C ARG A 739 23.53 21.88 -17.56
N CYS A 740 23.75 21.76 -16.29
CA CYS A 740 24.94 21.11 -15.73
C CYS A 740 24.92 19.62 -16.13
N GLU A 741 25.97 19.15 -16.80
CA GLU A 741 26.03 17.76 -17.27
C GLU A 741 26.41 16.77 -16.15
N ALA A 742 27.09 17.21 -15.07
CA ALA A 742 27.42 16.35 -13.94
C ALA A 742 26.17 15.85 -13.16
N CYS A 743 25.22 16.75 -12.89
CA CYS A 743 23.94 16.37 -12.27
C CYS A 743 22.80 16.23 -13.29
N GLN A 744 23.07 16.43 -14.57
CA GLN A 744 22.11 16.39 -15.68
C GLN A 744 20.88 17.29 -15.47
N GLY A 745 21.06 18.40 -14.71
CA GLY A 745 20.01 19.36 -14.42
C GLY A 745 19.20 19.06 -13.16
N ASP A 746 19.54 18.01 -12.38
CA ASP A 746 18.89 17.72 -11.10
C ASP A 746 19.25 18.74 -10.00
N GLY A 747 20.43 19.35 -10.09
CA GLY A 747 20.98 20.21 -9.03
C GLY A 747 21.55 19.43 -7.85
N VAL A 748 21.20 18.16 -7.74
CA VAL A 748 21.63 17.25 -6.67
C VAL A 748 22.17 15.94 -7.25
N LYS A 749 23.05 15.27 -6.50
CA LYS A 749 23.49 13.91 -6.76
C LYS A 749 22.78 12.98 -5.78
N ARG A 750 22.15 11.93 -6.28
CA ARG A 750 21.54 10.89 -5.48
C ARG A 750 22.60 9.87 -5.08
N ILE A 751 22.75 9.67 -3.79
CA ILE A 751 23.58 8.62 -3.20
C ILE A 751 22.64 7.52 -2.72
N SER A 752 22.66 6.37 -3.39
CA SER A 752 21.82 5.23 -2.99
C SER A 752 22.41 4.54 -1.76
N MET A 753 21.61 4.42 -0.72
CA MET A 753 21.94 3.76 0.52
C MET A 753 21.17 2.44 0.59
N HIS A 754 21.88 1.30 0.47
CA HIS A 754 21.25 -0.03 0.32
C HIS A 754 20.19 -0.39 1.37
N PHE A 755 20.30 0.12 2.59
CA PHE A 755 19.38 -0.18 3.71
C PHE A 755 18.68 1.07 4.29
N LEU A 756 19.05 2.26 3.82
CA LEU A 756 18.52 3.54 4.29
C LEU A 756 17.88 4.30 3.12
N PRO A 757 17.06 5.31 3.38
CA PRO A 757 16.58 6.20 2.33
C PRO A 757 17.74 6.86 1.56
N ASP A 758 17.55 7.04 0.26
CA ASP A 758 18.55 7.70 -0.58
C ASP A 758 18.85 9.11 -0.08
N VAL A 759 20.13 9.48 -0.07
CA VAL A 759 20.58 10.83 0.32
C VAL A 759 20.78 11.67 -0.94
N TYR A 760 20.29 12.89 -0.92
CA TYR A 760 20.47 13.86 -1.99
C TYR A 760 21.45 14.96 -1.54
N VAL A 761 22.60 15.05 -2.22
CA VAL A 761 23.65 16.05 -1.92
C VAL A 761 23.70 17.08 -3.04
N PRO A 762 23.86 18.37 -2.75
CA PRO A 762 24.06 19.38 -3.79
C PRO A 762 25.18 18.99 -4.76
N CYS A 763 24.98 19.27 -6.04
CA CYS A 763 26.00 18.98 -7.06
C CYS A 763 27.20 19.90 -6.86
N GLU A 764 28.38 19.36 -6.70
CA GLU A 764 29.62 20.11 -6.48
C GLU A 764 29.98 21.05 -7.63
N GLU A 765 29.75 20.63 -8.90
CA GLU A 765 30.08 21.44 -10.08
C GLU A 765 29.19 22.68 -10.23
N CYS A 766 27.87 22.54 -10.10
CA CYS A 766 26.97 23.66 -10.26
C CYS A 766 26.53 24.30 -8.94
N GLY A 767 26.98 23.80 -7.78
CA GLY A 767 26.56 24.30 -6.48
C GLY A 767 25.05 24.27 -6.26
N GLY A 768 24.36 23.27 -6.83
CA GLY A 768 22.89 23.16 -6.78
C GLY A 768 22.14 23.95 -7.85
N LYS A 769 22.82 24.79 -8.67
CA LYS A 769 22.20 25.75 -9.60
C LYS A 769 21.57 25.13 -10.85
N ARG A 770 21.75 23.84 -11.12
CA ARG A 770 21.17 23.06 -12.23
C ARG A 770 21.69 23.39 -13.63
N TYR A 771 22.27 24.56 -13.87
CA TYR A 771 22.75 25.07 -15.15
C TYR A 771 24.26 25.15 -15.21
N ASN A 772 24.79 25.21 -16.43
CA ASN A 772 26.19 25.54 -16.64
C ASN A 772 26.41 27.07 -16.51
N GLU A 773 27.68 27.45 -16.33
CA GLU A 773 28.06 28.83 -16.05
C GLU A 773 27.69 29.80 -17.18
N GLU A 774 27.83 29.38 -18.45
CA GLU A 774 27.52 30.22 -19.60
C GLU A 774 26.02 30.56 -19.69
N THR A 775 25.11 29.63 -19.28
CA THR A 775 23.69 29.90 -19.24
C THR A 775 23.34 30.88 -18.13
N LEU A 776 24.04 30.79 -16.99
CA LEU A 776 23.82 31.68 -15.84
C LEU A 776 24.34 33.11 -16.06
N GLN A 777 25.18 33.36 -17.09
CA GLN A 777 25.58 34.72 -17.47
C GLN A 777 24.43 35.55 -18.06
N VAL A 778 23.39 34.88 -18.60
CA VAL A 778 22.25 35.61 -19.16
C VAL A 778 21.31 36.02 -18.04
N THR A 779 21.00 37.33 -17.98
CA THR A 779 20.13 37.88 -16.94
C THR A 779 18.88 38.57 -17.53
N TYR A 780 17.83 38.63 -16.71
CA TYR A 780 16.66 39.46 -16.94
C TYR A 780 16.38 40.26 -15.66
N LYS A 781 16.37 41.59 -15.73
CA LYS A 781 16.31 42.49 -14.55
C LYS A 781 17.32 42.07 -13.46
N ASP A 782 18.57 41.86 -13.85
CA ASP A 782 19.71 41.47 -12.99
C ASP A 782 19.56 40.15 -12.27
N LYS A 783 18.62 39.28 -12.71
CA LYS A 783 18.41 37.93 -12.16
C LYS A 783 18.70 36.87 -13.23
N THR A 784 19.45 35.84 -12.84
CA THR A 784 19.68 34.65 -13.65
C THR A 784 18.43 33.77 -13.66
N ILE A 785 18.36 32.81 -14.58
CA ILE A 785 17.24 31.86 -14.59
C ILE A 785 17.19 31.01 -13.30
N TYR A 786 18.32 30.77 -12.66
CA TYR A 786 18.40 30.10 -11.36
C TYR A 786 17.82 30.98 -10.24
N ASP A 787 18.19 32.25 -10.18
CA ASP A 787 17.64 33.19 -9.20
C ASP A 787 16.13 33.29 -9.31
N VAL A 788 15.61 33.27 -10.54
CA VAL A 788 14.16 33.25 -10.78
C VAL A 788 13.53 31.96 -10.24
N LEU A 789 14.15 30.80 -10.41
CA LEU A 789 13.64 29.54 -9.86
C LEU A 789 13.67 29.52 -8.31
N GLU A 790 14.57 30.27 -7.69
CA GLU A 790 14.66 30.40 -6.24
C GLU A 790 13.71 31.45 -5.64
N MET A 791 13.07 32.30 -6.47
CA MET A 791 12.03 33.22 -6.00
C MET A 791 10.81 32.45 -5.51
N THR A 792 10.16 33.02 -4.50
CA THR A 792 8.82 32.58 -4.09
C THR A 792 7.79 32.95 -5.18
N ILE A 793 6.64 32.29 -5.15
CA ILE A 793 5.53 32.66 -6.05
C ILE A 793 5.11 34.12 -5.81
N GLU A 794 5.09 34.56 -4.55
CA GLU A 794 4.75 35.95 -4.17
C GLU A 794 5.75 36.96 -4.74
N ASP A 795 7.05 36.75 -4.56
CA ASP A 795 8.11 37.62 -5.11
C ASP A 795 8.05 37.64 -6.64
N SER A 796 7.79 36.49 -7.25
CA SER A 796 7.71 36.36 -8.72
C SER A 796 6.53 37.12 -9.33
N LEU A 797 5.41 37.28 -8.62
CA LEU A 797 4.28 38.10 -9.07
C LEU A 797 4.69 39.58 -9.22
N SER A 798 5.47 40.10 -8.27
CA SER A 798 6.00 41.46 -8.33
C SER A 798 7.06 41.59 -9.39
N PHE A 799 7.95 40.59 -9.55
CA PHE A 799 9.03 40.60 -10.53
C PHE A 799 8.50 40.57 -11.98
N PHE A 800 7.45 39.81 -12.25
CA PHE A 800 6.83 39.68 -13.59
C PHE A 800 5.57 40.55 -13.78
N ASP A 801 5.41 41.59 -13.00
CA ASP A 801 4.21 42.46 -13.00
C ASP A 801 3.78 42.93 -14.43
N ASN A 802 4.77 43.30 -15.23
CA ASN A 802 4.57 43.81 -16.62
C ASN A 802 4.36 42.70 -17.67
N LEU A 803 4.26 41.44 -17.26
CA LEU A 803 4.12 40.28 -18.16
C LEU A 803 2.81 39.52 -17.89
N PRO A 804 1.67 39.97 -18.46
CA PRO A 804 0.33 39.51 -18.11
C PRO A 804 0.17 37.96 -18.21
N ARG A 805 0.83 37.34 -19.20
CA ARG A 805 0.76 35.89 -19.43
C ARG A 805 1.41 35.08 -18.31
N ILE A 806 2.58 35.50 -17.85
CA ILE A 806 3.29 34.86 -16.72
C ILE A 806 2.57 35.17 -15.44
N ARG A 807 2.22 36.45 -15.22
CA ARG A 807 1.54 36.92 -14.01
C ARG A 807 0.20 36.20 -13.79
N SER A 808 -0.63 36.06 -14.81
CA SER A 808 -1.93 35.37 -14.71
C SER A 808 -1.78 33.92 -14.23
N LYS A 809 -0.79 33.19 -14.73
CA LYS A 809 -0.51 31.81 -14.30
C LYS A 809 0.03 31.74 -12.88
N LEU A 810 0.92 32.65 -12.49
CA LEU A 810 1.45 32.74 -11.13
C LEU A 810 0.34 33.11 -10.14
N GLN A 811 -0.59 33.99 -10.54
CA GLN A 811 -1.72 34.39 -9.73
C GLN A 811 -2.59 33.21 -9.34
N THR A 812 -2.84 32.26 -10.24
CA THR A 812 -3.62 31.04 -9.90
C THR A 812 -2.92 30.18 -8.84
N ILE A 813 -1.58 30.14 -8.84
CA ILE A 813 -0.82 29.40 -7.81
C ILE A 813 -0.86 30.17 -6.48
N TYR A 814 -0.81 31.46 -6.50
CA TYR A 814 -0.95 32.32 -5.31
C TYR A 814 -2.34 32.21 -4.70
N ASP A 815 -3.40 32.25 -5.53
CA ASP A 815 -4.81 32.17 -5.11
C ASP A 815 -5.13 30.88 -4.34
N VAL A 816 -4.47 29.77 -4.69
CA VAL A 816 -4.65 28.51 -3.93
C VAL A 816 -3.83 28.46 -2.63
N GLY A 817 -3.23 29.58 -2.18
CA GLY A 817 -2.49 29.67 -0.94
C GLY A 817 -1.05 29.15 -0.99
N LEU A 818 -0.43 29.11 -2.19
CA LEU A 818 0.95 28.65 -2.38
C LEU A 818 1.95 29.78 -2.66
N GLY A 819 1.68 31.00 -2.15
CA GLY A 819 2.56 32.16 -2.34
C GLY A 819 3.98 31.95 -1.81
N TYR A 820 4.14 31.15 -0.77
CA TYR A 820 5.40 30.93 -0.06
C TYR A 820 6.35 29.92 -0.73
N ILE A 821 5.85 29.03 -1.61
CA ILE A 821 6.71 28.04 -2.25
C ILE A 821 7.60 28.67 -3.31
N LYS A 822 8.81 28.11 -3.50
CA LYS A 822 9.72 28.58 -4.56
C LYS A 822 9.27 28.06 -5.93
N LEU A 823 9.48 28.85 -6.98
CA LEU A 823 9.18 28.47 -8.35
C LEU A 823 9.82 27.13 -8.75
N GLY A 824 11.09 26.95 -8.41
CA GLY A 824 11.90 25.77 -8.73
C GLY A 824 11.92 24.70 -7.62
N GLN A 825 11.07 24.79 -6.60
CA GLN A 825 11.01 23.81 -5.50
C GLN A 825 10.76 22.39 -6.04
N SER A 826 11.59 21.44 -5.63
CA SER A 826 11.48 20.05 -6.08
C SER A 826 10.11 19.44 -5.70
N ALA A 827 9.49 18.71 -6.62
CA ALA A 827 8.25 17.99 -6.34
C ALA A 827 8.37 16.98 -5.19
N THR A 828 9.57 16.48 -4.94
CA THR A 828 9.85 15.52 -3.86
C THR A 828 9.86 16.13 -2.46
N THR A 829 9.91 17.47 -2.37
CA THR A 829 9.90 18.22 -1.11
C THR A 829 8.53 18.83 -0.80
N LEU A 830 7.58 18.75 -1.73
CA LEU A 830 6.22 19.22 -1.52
C LEU A 830 5.42 18.22 -0.68
N SER A 831 4.61 18.73 0.23
CA SER A 831 3.60 17.92 0.92
C SER A 831 2.51 17.46 -0.05
N GLY A 832 1.73 16.43 0.32
CA GLY A 832 0.61 15.95 -0.49
C GLY A 832 -0.42 17.04 -0.78
N GLY A 833 -0.75 17.86 0.21
CA GLY A 833 -1.67 18.99 0.07
C GLY A 833 -1.12 20.11 -0.84
N GLU A 834 0.17 20.42 -0.77
CA GLU A 834 0.82 21.38 -1.68
C GLU A 834 0.80 20.87 -3.13
N ALA A 835 1.15 19.59 -3.35
CA ALA A 835 1.09 18.97 -4.66
C ALA A 835 -0.33 19.01 -5.25
N GLN A 836 -1.34 18.73 -4.44
CA GLN A 836 -2.75 18.80 -4.83
C GLN A 836 -3.16 20.23 -5.24
N ARG A 837 -2.77 21.24 -4.47
CA ARG A 837 -3.05 22.66 -4.79
C ARG A 837 -2.32 23.13 -6.05
N VAL A 838 -1.10 22.65 -6.32
CA VAL A 838 -0.41 22.92 -7.59
C VAL A 838 -1.19 22.32 -8.77
N LYS A 839 -1.71 21.10 -8.64
CA LYS A 839 -2.57 20.48 -9.66
C LYS A 839 -3.83 21.29 -9.90
N LEU A 840 -4.50 21.71 -8.82
CA LEU A 840 -5.68 22.57 -8.89
C LEU A 840 -5.38 23.89 -9.60
N ALA A 841 -4.29 24.56 -9.24
CA ALA A 841 -3.85 25.82 -9.90
C ALA A 841 -3.61 25.64 -11.40
N SER A 842 -3.03 24.52 -11.82
CA SER A 842 -2.82 24.21 -13.24
C SER A 842 -4.14 24.09 -14.01
N GLU A 843 -5.17 23.51 -13.42
CA GLU A 843 -6.47 23.36 -14.05
C GLU A 843 -7.24 24.69 -14.10
N LEU A 844 -7.12 25.53 -13.08
CA LEU A 844 -7.73 26.87 -13.02
C LEU A 844 -7.23 27.82 -14.11
N GLN A 845 -6.06 27.56 -14.70
CA GLN A 845 -5.53 28.32 -15.84
C GLN A 845 -6.29 28.04 -17.13
N LYS A 846 -7.06 26.95 -17.19
CA LYS A 846 -7.79 26.54 -18.37
C LYS A 846 -9.19 27.16 -18.37
N LYS A 847 -9.74 27.38 -19.58
CA LYS A 847 -11.08 27.95 -19.73
C LYS A 847 -12.14 26.95 -19.21
N ALA A 848 -13.03 27.40 -18.35
CA ALA A 848 -14.16 26.63 -17.90
C ALA A 848 -15.12 26.28 -19.04
N THR A 849 -15.68 25.08 -19.04
CA THR A 849 -16.65 24.63 -20.05
C THR A 849 -18.09 24.64 -19.53
N GLY A 850 -18.29 24.72 -18.20
CA GLY A 850 -19.57 24.58 -17.54
C GLY A 850 -20.08 23.13 -17.48
N LYS A 851 -19.26 22.16 -17.93
CA LYS A 851 -19.57 20.72 -17.93
C LYS A 851 -18.41 19.87 -17.38
N THR A 852 -17.40 20.52 -16.81
CA THR A 852 -16.26 19.82 -16.20
C THR A 852 -16.65 19.33 -14.81
N VAL A 853 -16.24 18.11 -14.48
CA VAL A 853 -16.34 17.56 -13.12
C VAL A 853 -14.96 17.50 -12.48
N TYR A 854 -14.77 18.24 -11.40
CA TYR A 854 -13.58 18.19 -10.55
C TYR A 854 -13.82 17.21 -9.40
N ILE A 855 -12.91 16.27 -9.21
CA ILE A 855 -12.94 15.30 -8.11
C ILE A 855 -11.71 15.54 -7.25
N LEU A 856 -11.94 15.86 -5.97
CA LEU A 856 -10.90 16.13 -4.98
C LEU A 856 -11.05 15.15 -3.81
N ASP A 857 -9.93 14.60 -3.38
CA ASP A 857 -9.87 13.70 -2.22
C ASP A 857 -9.14 14.38 -1.07
N GLU A 858 -9.88 14.69 0.00
CA GLU A 858 -9.43 15.36 1.22
C GLU A 858 -8.54 16.59 0.96
N PRO A 859 -9.01 17.60 0.21
CA PRO A 859 -8.17 18.73 -0.19
C PRO A 859 -7.78 19.67 0.96
N THR A 860 -8.37 19.52 2.16
CA THR A 860 -8.01 20.32 3.35
C THR A 860 -6.91 19.72 4.20
N THR A 861 -6.35 18.58 3.76
CA THR A 861 -5.24 17.91 4.45
C THR A 861 -4.05 18.86 4.67
N GLY A 862 -3.60 19.01 5.94
CA GLY A 862 -2.48 19.87 6.30
C GLY A 862 -2.74 21.37 6.19
N LEU A 863 -4.01 21.80 6.14
CA LEU A 863 -4.39 23.20 6.03
C LEU A 863 -4.88 23.75 7.36
N HIS A 864 -4.36 24.91 7.72
CA HIS A 864 -4.92 25.74 8.77
C HIS A 864 -6.29 26.29 8.34
N SER A 865 -7.22 26.57 9.28
CA SER A 865 -8.58 27.05 8.98
C SER A 865 -8.60 28.30 8.07
N HIS A 866 -7.58 29.17 8.17
CA HIS A 866 -7.41 30.30 7.28
C HIS A 866 -7.12 29.90 5.81
N ASP A 867 -6.31 28.87 5.60
CA ASP A 867 -6.00 28.36 4.26
C ASP A 867 -7.21 27.59 3.70
N VAL A 868 -7.98 26.90 4.57
CA VAL A 868 -9.25 26.25 4.20
C VAL A 868 -10.25 27.29 3.66
N ALA A 869 -10.37 28.47 4.30
CA ALA A 869 -11.23 29.53 3.81
C ALA A 869 -10.89 29.96 2.39
N ARG A 870 -9.59 30.14 2.08
CA ARG A 870 -9.10 30.46 0.73
C ARG A 870 -9.41 29.35 -0.28
N LEU A 871 -9.20 28.10 0.10
CA LEU A 871 -9.51 26.96 -0.76
C LEU A 871 -11.02 26.91 -1.08
N ILE A 872 -11.89 27.13 -0.11
CA ILE A 872 -13.35 27.19 -0.30
C ILE A 872 -13.72 28.28 -1.31
N GLU A 873 -13.12 29.46 -1.24
CA GLU A 873 -13.35 30.55 -2.21
C GLU A 873 -12.99 30.11 -3.64
N VAL A 874 -11.85 29.41 -3.79
CA VAL A 874 -11.43 28.87 -5.10
C VAL A 874 -12.41 27.84 -5.61
N LEU A 875 -12.84 26.89 -4.77
CA LEU A 875 -13.80 25.85 -5.16
C LEU A 875 -15.16 26.44 -5.52
N ASN A 876 -15.63 27.44 -4.77
CA ASN A 876 -16.86 28.16 -5.10
C ASN A 876 -16.75 28.88 -6.44
N ARG A 877 -15.62 29.51 -6.76
CA ARG A 877 -15.38 30.18 -8.06
C ARG A 877 -15.49 29.20 -9.23
N ILE A 878 -15.04 27.95 -9.07
CA ILE A 878 -15.20 26.89 -10.09
C ILE A 878 -16.68 26.58 -10.31
N VAL A 879 -17.42 26.38 -9.22
CA VAL A 879 -18.85 26.04 -9.30
C VAL A 879 -19.68 27.21 -9.86
N ASP A 880 -19.32 28.45 -9.54
CA ASP A 880 -19.99 29.65 -10.05
C ASP A 880 -19.81 29.83 -11.57
N GLN A 881 -18.78 29.20 -12.16
CA GLN A 881 -18.59 29.12 -13.62
C GLN A 881 -19.41 28.01 -14.30
N GLY A 882 -20.23 27.27 -13.52
CA GLY A 882 -21.11 26.21 -14.01
C GLY A 882 -20.53 24.80 -13.93
N ASP A 883 -19.26 24.64 -13.58
CA ASP A 883 -18.59 23.34 -13.42
C ASP A 883 -19.06 22.64 -12.13
N THR A 884 -18.81 21.35 -12.00
CA THR A 884 -19.17 20.55 -10.84
C THR A 884 -17.95 20.24 -10.00
N VAL A 885 -18.04 20.42 -8.70
CA VAL A 885 -16.99 20.05 -7.74
C VAL A 885 -17.51 18.92 -6.85
N ILE A 886 -16.85 17.77 -6.85
CA ILE A 886 -17.12 16.64 -5.97
C ILE A 886 -15.92 16.49 -5.04
N VAL A 887 -16.16 16.62 -3.74
CA VAL A 887 -15.09 16.55 -2.72
C VAL A 887 -15.40 15.43 -1.74
N ILE A 888 -14.42 14.55 -1.49
CA ILE A 888 -14.45 13.65 -0.34
C ILE A 888 -13.86 14.44 0.83
N GLU A 889 -14.61 14.62 1.91
CA GLU A 889 -14.17 15.48 3.02
C GLU A 889 -14.70 15.05 4.39
N HIS A 890 -13.91 15.43 5.40
CA HIS A 890 -14.22 15.29 6.81
C HIS A 890 -14.28 16.64 7.56
N ASN A 891 -13.67 17.67 6.99
CA ASN A 891 -13.63 19.00 7.57
C ASN A 891 -15.03 19.65 7.55
N LEU A 892 -15.55 19.98 8.74
CA LEU A 892 -16.91 20.52 8.90
C LEU A 892 -17.07 21.89 8.22
N ASP A 893 -16.01 22.68 8.12
CA ASP A 893 -16.04 23.99 7.47
C ASP A 893 -16.29 23.87 5.97
N VAL A 894 -15.73 22.83 5.32
CA VAL A 894 -16.03 22.54 3.92
C VAL A 894 -17.42 21.93 3.76
N ILE A 895 -17.79 21.00 4.65
CA ILE A 895 -19.07 20.29 4.59
C ILE A 895 -20.24 21.28 4.74
N LYS A 896 -20.13 22.24 5.67
CA LYS A 896 -21.21 23.22 5.91
C LYS A 896 -21.45 24.19 4.74
N VAL A 897 -20.46 24.42 3.87
CA VAL A 897 -20.60 25.31 2.70
C VAL A 897 -21.05 24.58 1.43
N ALA A 898 -21.05 23.25 1.40
CA ALA A 898 -21.46 22.46 0.26
C ALA A 898 -22.94 22.70 -0.12
N ASP A 899 -23.26 22.59 -1.41
CA ASP A 899 -24.65 22.67 -1.89
C ASP A 899 -25.41 21.35 -1.72
N HIS A 900 -24.67 20.23 -1.74
CA HIS A 900 -25.24 18.89 -1.63
C HIS A 900 -24.25 17.96 -0.92
N ILE A 901 -24.76 17.15 -0.01
CA ILE A 901 -23.98 16.14 0.71
C ILE A 901 -24.50 14.75 0.37
N ILE A 902 -23.60 13.80 0.24
CA ILE A 902 -23.86 12.37 0.15
C ILE A 902 -23.11 11.71 1.31
N ASP A 903 -23.85 11.29 2.33
CA ASP A 903 -23.30 10.73 3.56
C ASP A 903 -23.37 9.20 3.53
N LEU A 904 -22.20 8.55 3.60
CA LEU A 904 -22.06 7.10 3.61
C LEU A 904 -21.82 6.60 5.04
N GLY A 905 -22.37 5.43 5.34
CA GLY A 905 -22.22 4.83 6.67
C GLY A 905 -22.98 3.54 6.81
N LEU A 906 -23.49 3.20 8.00
CA LEU A 906 -23.34 3.91 9.30
C LEU A 906 -21.91 3.85 9.84
N GLU A 907 -21.28 2.68 9.70
CA GLU A 907 -19.94 2.37 10.20
C GLU A 907 -18.94 2.20 9.04
N GLY A 908 -17.69 1.85 9.36
CA GLY A 908 -16.67 1.47 8.38
C GLY A 908 -16.71 -0.03 8.05
N GLY A 909 -15.95 -0.43 7.03
CA GLY A 909 -15.78 -1.84 6.65
C GLY A 909 -17.08 -2.54 6.28
N ASP A 910 -17.27 -3.75 6.80
CA ASP A 910 -18.44 -4.60 6.52
C ASP A 910 -19.77 -3.98 6.96
N ASN A 911 -19.74 -3.13 7.97
CA ASN A 911 -20.93 -2.44 8.50
C ASN A 911 -21.22 -1.11 7.79
N GLY A 912 -20.33 -0.70 6.86
CA GLY A 912 -20.48 0.47 6.00
C GLY A 912 -21.13 0.18 4.66
N GLY A 913 -20.81 1.01 3.67
CA GLY A 913 -21.14 0.81 2.27
C GLY A 913 -22.60 1.08 1.89
N THR A 914 -23.35 1.82 2.72
CA THR A 914 -24.73 2.25 2.46
C THR A 914 -24.82 3.77 2.47
N ILE A 915 -25.84 4.33 1.82
CA ILE A 915 -26.14 5.77 1.92
C ILE A 915 -27.02 5.98 3.14
N VAL A 916 -26.57 6.82 4.05
CA VAL A 916 -27.31 7.20 5.24
C VAL A 916 -28.34 8.29 4.92
N VAL A 917 -27.86 9.32 4.25
CA VAL A 917 -28.68 10.47 3.83
C VAL A 917 -28.02 11.19 2.65
N SER A 918 -28.82 11.77 1.77
CA SER A 918 -28.37 12.64 0.68
C SER A 918 -29.26 13.87 0.58
N GLY A 919 -28.66 15.05 0.48
CA GLY A 919 -29.37 16.31 0.39
C GLY A 919 -28.52 17.52 0.77
N THR A 920 -29.19 18.64 1.14
CA THR A 920 -28.49 19.83 1.62
C THR A 920 -27.88 19.59 3.02
N PRO A 921 -26.88 20.38 3.44
CA PRO A 921 -26.31 20.28 4.78
C PRO A 921 -27.37 20.30 5.91
N GLU A 922 -28.39 21.12 5.78
CA GLU A 922 -29.47 21.24 6.73
C GLU A 922 -30.29 19.93 6.85
N LYS A 923 -30.52 19.27 5.72
CA LYS A 923 -31.20 17.97 5.67
C LYS A 923 -30.36 16.87 6.33
N VAL A 924 -29.05 16.91 6.12
CA VAL A 924 -28.11 15.95 6.74
C VAL A 924 -28.03 16.16 8.25
N ALA A 925 -27.96 17.43 8.70
CA ALA A 925 -27.96 17.80 10.12
C ALA A 925 -29.26 17.36 10.86
N ALA A 926 -30.38 17.31 10.15
CA ALA A 926 -31.64 16.80 10.69
C ALA A 926 -31.73 15.26 10.80
N CYS A 927 -30.80 14.54 10.16
CA CYS A 927 -30.80 13.07 10.16
C CYS A 927 -30.15 12.51 11.43
N GLN A 928 -30.95 11.97 12.35
CA GLN A 928 -30.46 11.40 13.63
C GLN A 928 -29.50 10.19 13.46
N LYS A 929 -29.57 9.48 12.33
CA LYS A 929 -28.69 8.32 12.06
C LYS A 929 -27.31 8.72 11.52
N SER A 930 -27.16 9.97 11.05
CA SER A 930 -25.92 10.44 10.46
C SER A 930 -24.95 10.90 11.53
N HIS A 931 -23.78 10.26 11.61
CA HIS A 931 -22.69 10.74 12.46
C HIS A 931 -22.23 12.14 12.00
N THR A 932 -22.04 12.31 10.69
CA THR A 932 -21.71 13.62 10.09
C THR A 932 -22.78 14.67 10.45
N GLY A 933 -24.08 14.29 10.39
CA GLY A 933 -25.19 15.18 10.71
C GLY A 933 -25.17 15.66 12.15
N ARG A 934 -24.78 14.82 13.11
CA ARG A 934 -24.65 15.18 14.52
C ARG A 934 -23.66 16.34 14.72
N PHE A 935 -22.46 16.24 14.12
CA PHE A 935 -21.43 17.28 14.23
C PHE A 935 -21.77 18.51 13.39
N LEU A 936 -22.35 18.29 12.20
CA LEU A 936 -22.75 19.39 11.31
C LEU A 936 -23.80 20.32 11.95
N LYS A 937 -24.70 19.77 12.75
CA LYS A 937 -25.70 20.57 13.48
C LYS A 937 -25.06 21.65 14.36
N MET A 938 -23.92 21.32 15.03
CA MET A 938 -23.23 22.27 15.94
C MET A 938 -22.62 23.47 15.20
N VAL A 939 -22.27 23.31 13.91
CA VAL A 939 -21.63 24.38 13.12
C VAL A 939 -22.58 25.11 12.19
N LEU A 940 -23.83 24.63 12.03
CA LEU A 940 -24.90 25.30 11.28
C LEU A 940 -25.75 26.19 12.21
N GLU A 941 -25.84 25.89 13.51
CA GLU A 941 -26.40 26.72 14.54
C GLU A 941 -25.48 27.90 14.91
#